data_2b3963ed2eb79be2c0e1e30e6077ac9d
#
_entry.id   2b3963ed2eb79be2c0e1e30e6077ac9d
#
_cell.length_a   1.000
_cell.length_b   1.000
_cell.length_c   1.000
_cell.angle_alpha   90.00
_cell.angle_beta   90.00
_cell.angle_gamma   90.00
#
_symmetry.space_group_name_H-M   'P 1'
#
loop_
_entity.id
_entity.type
_entity.pdbx_description
1 polymer ?
#
loop_
_entity_poly.entity_id
_entity_poly.type
_entity_poly.pdbx_seq_one_letter_code
_entity_poly.pdbx_strand_id
1 'polypeptide(L)'
;MSSDRQSSPPLHPRRWPRAAGAALVWLACSPGARAEPAAEPDTAPGIELRMSTSLEFAKTGKLAHDRPVFVRADEIRGRPDLDVEAIGNVELRRADVRIRAERLSYDVPTDRARATGNVRVVHEGNVFSGPEAEIGLESFEGYVLKPTFLIGLTGAYGAAERIDFLDRDRAVATAGRYTSCPADGSGGPDWLLSADRVSIDLDANQGVAEGAVLRFLGVPILAAPSVSFPLSDARKSGWLPPTVGLDSSSGFVAAVPYYWNIAPNRDATITPIMRTNRGPGVDTEFRYLEPAFRGEIGVDWLPWDRDAESSRWSARWSQESTFGKDWNLQWRSLRVSDDNYWKDFPDAVPTLTRRLLTTDAQLERSFDGQAQYGSWTVIAAVQGWQALQGSDPSSLMDVPYQRLPQLGVRTSQTFGAGFEGGLEAELNNFTNPGGVIDTSRLTGLRLHAIGTLARPYLTPGWSLTPRLSFNAASYALDEPMSNGKTTGSRIIPTASLDSGWVLERDTTSLFDQRAIRQTLEPRVMYVYTPYVEQSQYPLFDTAPKDFNFESIFTENAFSGVDRVSDGSQLTAGLTTRIIDPADGAEAMRLAIVQRVRFGDQRITPDGQPASRRVSDVLIAGSTTLVPHWTLAGSAQYDPDQRELARLIVGARYSPGPFRTVNVGYRQFRDPTLVGLTSQQSEQVEAGWQWPIFGPTPLELEPVRSGARPSASGEGGGSCRGSLYTVGRVNYSLKESRVTDGVLGFEYDSGCWIGRVVFERVSTGVSEATTRFMIQLELVGLSRLGANPLQVLKDNIPGYRMLRDNKSPPAPLLPTYD
;
A
#
# COMPACT_ATOMS: atom_id res chain seq x y z
N MET A 1 24.89 -49.95 -37.90
CA MET A 1 23.83 -50.76 -38.54
C MET A 1 22.57 -49.97 -38.41
N SER A 2 22.28 -49.25 -39.42
CA SER A 2 21.15 -49.23 -40.38
C SER A 2 19.85 -48.99 -39.66
N SER A 3 19.34 -47.80 -39.82
CA SER A 3 18.40 -47.24 -40.80
C SER A 3 16.98 -47.77 -40.57
N ASP A 4 16.04 -46.86 -40.28
CA ASP A 4 15.11 -46.41 -41.30
C ASP A 4 14.25 -45.22 -40.82
N ARG A 5 14.13 -44.28 -41.77
CA ARG A 5 13.19 -43.17 -41.75
C ARG A 5 11.83 -43.65 -42.27
N GLN A 6 10.74 -43.26 -41.60
CA GLN A 6 9.46 -43.08 -42.29
C GLN A 6 8.74 -41.80 -41.87
N SER A 7 8.57 -40.96 -42.85
CA SER A 7 7.77 -39.75 -42.88
C SER A 7 6.27 -40.08 -43.04
N SER A 8 5.41 -39.33 -42.35
CA SER A 8 3.96 -39.33 -42.63
C SER A 8 3.41 -37.90 -42.49
N PRO A 9 2.36 -37.54 -43.24
CA PRO A 9 2.03 -36.21 -43.71
C PRO A 9 1.02 -35.45 -42.78
N PRO A 10 0.75 -34.16 -43.07
CA PRO A 10 -0.07 -33.32 -42.20
C PRO A 10 -1.57 -33.51 -42.44
N LEU A 11 -2.33 -33.52 -41.37
CA LEU A 11 -3.79 -33.58 -41.37
C LEU A 11 -4.40 -32.17 -41.32
N HIS A 12 -5.22 -31.89 -42.32
CA HIS A 12 -6.08 -30.73 -42.49
C HIS A 12 -7.22 -30.65 -41.43
N PRO A 13 -7.73 -29.48 -41.07
CA PRO A 13 -8.83 -29.34 -40.15
C PRO A 13 -10.19 -29.58 -40.82
N ARG A 14 -10.99 -30.45 -40.27
CA ARG A 14 -12.39 -30.68 -40.68
C ARG A 14 -13.32 -29.60 -40.10
N ARG A 15 -13.99 -28.89 -40.96
CA ARG A 15 -15.17 -28.05 -40.69
C ARG A 15 -16.39 -28.95 -40.42
N TRP A 16 -17.22 -28.58 -39.46
CA TRP A 16 -18.58 -29.09 -39.24
C TRP A 16 -19.61 -27.95 -39.38
N PRO A 17 -20.83 -28.29 -39.89
CA PRO A 17 -21.72 -27.26 -40.43
C PRO A 17 -22.71 -26.68 -39.41
N ARG A 18 -23.16 -25.48 -39.76
CA ARG A 18 -24.26 -24.77 -39.13
C ARG A 18 -25.61 -25.48 -39.42
N ALA A 19 -26.44 -25.65 -38.40
CA ALA A 19 -27.87 -25.86 -38.58
C ALA A 19 -28.64 -24.82 -37.75
N ALA A 20 -29.54 -24.14 -38.40
CA ALA A 20 -30.46 -23.14 -37.90
C ALA A 20 -31.66 -23.80 -37.21
N GLY A 21 -32.27 -23.13 -36.27
CA GLY A 21 -33.54 -23.46 -35.68
C GLY A 21 -34.12 -22.31 -34.85
N ALA A 22 -34.96 -21.51 -35.48
CA ALA A 22 -35.72 -20.47 -34.86
C ALA A 22 -36.96 -21.05 -34.16
N ALA A 23 -37.30 -20.52 -32.96
CA ALA A 23 -38.64 -20.58 -32.43
C ALA A 23 -38.92 -19.31 -31.60
N LEU A 24 -39.78 -18.47 -32.16
CA LEU A 24 -40.46 -17.34 -31.51
C LEU A 24 -41.49 -17.91 -30.51
N VAL A 25 -41.54 -17.32 -29.31
CA VAL A 25 -42.78 -17.29 -28.51
C VAL A 25 -42.98 -15.87 -28.00
N TRP A 26 -44.00 -15.24 -28.50
CA TRP A 26 -44.61 -14.01 -28.00
C TRP A 26 -45.47 -14.36 -26.79
N LEU A 27 -45.35 -13.59 -25.70
CA LEU A 27 -46.44 -13.42 -24.74
C LEU A 27 -46.46 -12.00 -24.17
N ALA A 28 -47.63 -11.49 -24.24
CA ALA A 28 -48.21 -10.15 -24.09
C ALA A 28 -47.78 -9.33 -22.88
N CYS A 29 -47.65 -8.05 -23.16
CA CYS A 29 -47.64 -6.89 -22.25
C CYS A 29 -48.99 -6.68 -21.57
N SER A 30 -48.94 -6.30 -20.29
CA SER A 30 -49.96 -5.46 -19.66
C SER A 30 -49.30 -4.28 -18.97
N PRO A 31 -49.87 -3.03 -19.06
CA PRO A 31 -49.16 -1.83 -18.63
C PRO A 31 -49.40 -1.57 -17.13
N GLY A 32 -48.37 -1.57 -16.36
CA GLY A 32 -48.33 -1.10 -14.98
C GLY A 32 -47.92 0.38 -14.89
N ALA A 33 -48.62 1.09 -14.06
CA ALA A 33 -48.65 2.55 -13.86
C ALA A 33 -47.28 3.19 -13.76
N ARG A 34 -47.08 4.27 -14.51
CA ARG A 34 -46.04 5.26 -14.34
C ARG A 34 -46.21 6.01 -13.00
N ALA A 35 -45.24 5.89 -12.11
CA ALA A 35 -45.07 6.89 -11.06
C ALA A 35 -44.38 8.09 -11.68
N GLU A 36 -44.98 9.27 -11.54
CA GLU A 36 -44.39 10.55 -11.88
C GLU A 36 -43.14 10.77 -10.99
N PRO A 37 -42.02 11.23 -11.57
CA PRO A 37 -40.90 11.67 -10.74
C PRO A 37 -41.28 13.02 -10.11
N ALA A 38 -41.04 13.13 -8.79
CA ALA A 38 -41.13 14.35 -8.03
C ALA A 38 -40.26 15.44 -8.69
N ALA A 39 -40.82 16.64 -8.86
CA ALA A 39 -40.16 17.79 -9.41
C ALA A 39 -38.93 18.15 -8.56
N GLU A 40 -37.71 18.08 -9.15
CA GLU A 40 -36.53 18.72 -8.61
C GLU A 40 -36.72 20.24 -8.53
N PRO A 41 -36.22 20.91 -7.47
CA PRO A 41 -36.28 22.36 -7.40
C PRO A 41 -35.44 22.97 -8.51
N ASP A 42 -36.10 23.91 -9.21
CA ASP A 42 -35.56 24.75 -10.29
C ASP A 42 -34.27 25.44 -9.83
N THR A 43 -33.13 24.82 -10.04
CA THR A 43 -31.81 25.46 -10.00
C THR A 43 -31.65 26.16 -11.35
N ALA A 44 -31.65 27.51 -11.34
CA ALA A 44 -31.34 28.32 -12.48
C ALA A 44 -30.14 27.75 -13.23
N PRO A 45 -30.18 27.62 -14.57
CA PRO A 45 -29.07 27.04 -15.32
C PRO A 45 -27.82 27.89 -15.09
N GLY A 46 -26.88 27.38 -14.38
CA GLY A 46 -25.54 27.96 -14.25
C GLY A 46 -24.98 28.12 -15.65
N ILE A 47 -24.51 29.32 -16.00
CA ILE A 47 -23.83 29.57 -17.26
C ILE A 47 -22.59 28.71 -17.32
N GLU A 48 -22.69 27.58 -17.99
CA GLU A 48 -21.58 26.69 -18.28
C GLU A 48 -20.75 27.31 -19.40
N LEU A 49 -19.63 27.94 -19.05
CA LEU A 49 -18.68 28.46 -20.04
C LEU A 49 -18.03 27.29 -20.75
N ARG A 50 -18.55 26.90 -21.89
CA ARG A 50 -17.90 25.91 -22.78
C ARG A 50 -16.85 26.63 -23.63
N MET A 51 -15.64 26.06 -23.62
CA MET A 51 -14.60 26.54 -24.53
C MET A 51 -15.08 26.32 -25.97
N SER A 52 -14.99 27.35 -26.80
CA SER A 52 -15.35 27.23 -28.21
C SER A 52 -14.53 26.13 -28.87
N THR A 53 -15.15 25.28 -29.69
CA THR A 53 -14.44 24.23 -30.46
C THR A 53 -13.33 24.80 -31.35
N SER A 54 -13.37 26.11 -31.68
CA SER A 54 -12.28 26.80 -32.36
C SER A 54 -11.07 27.09 -31.47
N LEU A 55 -11.20 26.91 -30.15
CA LEU A 55 -10.13 27.06 -29.14
C LEU A 55 -9.63 25.70 -28.66
N GLU A 56 -10.28 24.59 -29.00
CA GLU A 56 -9.74 23.26 -28.76
C GLU A 56 -8.51 23.01 -29.64
N PHE A 57 -7.38 22.67 -29.01
CA PHE A 57 -6.20 22.22 -29.75
C PHE A 57 -6.58 20.95 -30.49
N ALA A 58 -6.63 20.99 -31.82
CA ALA A 58 -6.90 19.80 -32.61
C ALA A 58 -5.78 18.80 -32.40
N LYS A 59 -6.16 17.60 -31.95
CA LYS A 59 -5.24 16.45 -31.89
C LYS A 59 -4.58 16.30 -33.27
N THR A 60 -3.25 16.19 -33.27
CA THR A 60 -2.37 16.00 -34.41
C THR A 60 -2.91 14.94 -35.37
N GLY A 61 -3.24 15.34 -36.56
CA GLY A 61 -3.66 14.49 -37.70
C GLY A 61 -3.54 15.26 -39.01
N LYS A 62 -3.59 14.56 -40.11
CA LYS A 62 -3.42 15.06 -41.51
C LYS A 62 -4.14 16.37 -41.92
N LEU A 63 -4.85 17.02 -41.00
CA LEU A 63 -5.56 18.30 -41.19
C LEU A 63 -4.69 19.53 -40.86
N ALA A 64 -3.43 19.40 -40.54
CA ALA A 64 -2.56 20.54 -40.22
C ALA A 64 -2.16 21.34 -41.47
N HIS A 65 -2.18 20.74 -42.63
CA HIS A 65 -1.75 21.33 -43.91
C HIS A 65 -2.64 22.48 -44.38
N ASP A 66 -3.96 22.45 -44.10
CA ASP A 66 -4.96 23.44 -44.58
C ASP A 66 -5.23 24.54 -43.57
N ARG A 67 -4.47 24.71 -42.49
CA ARG A 67 -4.75 25.77 -41.50
C ARG A 67 -4.15 27.09 -41.91
N PRO A 68 -4.97 28.17 -41.87
CA PRO A 68 -4.49 29.51 -42.23
C PRO A 68 -3.45 30.02 -41.21
N VAL A 69 -2.52 30.80 -41.75
CA VAL A 69 -1.57 31.58 -40.96
C VAL A 69 -2.21 32.93 -40.65
N PHE A 70 -2.24 33.30 -39.36
CA PHE A 70 -2.70 34.58 -38.88
C PHE A 70 -1.50 35.44 -38.49
N VAL A 71 -1.35 36.61 -39.07
CA VAL A 71 -0.30 37.58 -38.74
C VAL A 71 -0.94 38.88 -38.29
N ARG A 72 -0.44 39.42 -37.17
CA ARG A 72 -0.77 40.73 -36.65
C ARG A 72 0.52 41.47 -36.38
N ALA A 73 0.64 42.73 -36.80
CA ALA A 73 1.79 43.61 -36.57
C ALA A 73 1.38 45.05 -36.72
N ASP A 74 2.24 45.96 -36.36
CA ASP A 74 2.03 47.42 -36.62
C ASP A 74 2.16 47.73 -38.11
N GLU A 75 3.06 47.03 -38.82
CA GLU A 75 3.23 47.15 -40.27
C GLU A 75 3.44 45.75 -40.87
N ILE A 76 2.70 45.47 -41.96
CA ILE A 76 2.82 44.21 -42.72
C ILE A 76 3.07 44.54 -44.18
N ARG A 77 4.12 44.00 -44.75
CA ARG A 77 4.49 44.09 -46.18
C ARG A 77 4.64 42.69 -46.72
N GLY A 78 4.42 42.50 -48.00
CA GLY A 78 4.66 41.19 -48.62
C GLY A 78 3.80 40.95 -49.85
N ARG A 79 3.99 39.81 -50.44
CA ARG A 79 3.24 39.29 -51.59
C ARG A 79 2.42 38.08 -51.11
N PRO A 80 1.08 38.14 -51.37
CA PRO A 80 0.26 36.95 -51.02
C PRO A 80 0.86 35.68 -51.59
N ASP A 81 0.86 34.61 -50.82
CA ASP A 81 1.33 33.27 -51.15
C ASP A 81 2.84 33.13 -51.44
N LEU A 82 3.65 34.16 -51.23
CA LEU A 82 5.09 34.11 -51.43
C LEU A 82 5.87 34.50 -50.19
N ASP A 83 5.72 35.75 -49.72
CA ASP A 83 6.50 36.28 -48.57
C ASP A 83 5.68 37.27 -47.77
N VAL A 84 5.91 37.29 -46.45
CA VAL A 84 5.34 38.27 -45.53
C VAL A 84 6.44 38.80 -44.64
N GLU A 85 6.63 40.12 -44.58
CA GLU A 85 7.45 40.80 -43.58
C GLU A 85 6.54 41.57 -42.63
N ALA A 86 6.64 41.32 -41.37
CA ALA A 86 5.88 41.99 -40.30
C ALA A 86 6.82 42.71 -39.33
N ILE A 87 6.50 43.98 -39.00
CA ILE A 87 7.35 44.85 -38.18
C ILE A 87 6.50 45.46 -37.08
N GLY A 88 7.00 45.47 -35.84
CA GLY A 88 6.38 46.08 -34.68
C GLY A 88 5.28 45.20 -34.06
N ASN A 89 5.47 44.80 -32.80
CA ASN A 89 4.51 43.99 -32.03
C ASN A 89 3.95 42.77 -32.76
N VAL A 90 4.81 42.08 -33.50
CA VAL A 90 4.41 40.98 -34.39
C VAL A 90 3.88 39.80 -33.57
N GLU A 91 2.71 39.28 -33.96
CA GLU A 91 2.17 38.00 -33.52
C GLU A 91 1.77 37.17 -34.72
N LEU A 92 2.39 36.04 -34.91
CA LEU A 92 2.07 35.01 -35.89
C LEU A 92 1.47 33.79 -35.19
N ARG A 93 0.38 33.25 -35.74
CA ARG A 93 -0.26 32.02 -35.23
C ARG A 93 -0.58 31.09 -36.39
N ARG A 94 -0.20 29.81 -36.22
CA ARG A 94 -0.63 28.71 -37.06
C ARG A 94 -0.83 27.48 -36.18
N ALA A 95 -2.00 26.91 -36.17
CA ALA A 95 -2.33 25.75 -35.34
C ALA A 95 -1.97 25.97 -33.86
N ASP A 96 -1.07 25.16 -33.34
CA ASP A 96 -0.55 25.15 -31.94
C ASP A 96 0.70 26.03 -31.76
N VAL A 97 1.26 26.56 -32.85
CA VAL A 97 2.43 27.44 -32.85
C VAL A 97 2.02 28.90 -32.77
N ARG A 98 2.61 29.64 -31.83
CA ARG A 98 2.50 31.08 -31.70
C ARG A 98 3.87 31.69 -31.58
N ILE A 99 4.20 32.63 -32.46
CA ILE A 99 5.46 33.36 -32.45
C ILE A 99 5.18 34.84 -32.22
N ARG A 100 5.85 35.47 -31.26
CA ARG A 100 5.87 36.93 -31.05
C ARG A 100 7.29 37.42 -31.21
N ALA A 101 7.45 38.59 -31.85
CA ALA A 101 8.74 39.21 -32.10
C ALA A 101 8.58 40.69 -32.42
N GLU A 102 9.67 41.41 -32.50
CA GLU A 102 9.69 42.80 -33.02
C GLU A 102 9.63 42.82 -34.54
N ARG A 103 10.28 41.85 -35.19
CA ARG A 103 10.28 41.67 -36.64
C ARG A 103 10.17 40.20 -36.98
N LEU A 104 9.38 39.90 -37.98
CA LEU A 104 9.19 38.52 -38.49
C LEU A 104 9.13 38.53 -40.00
N SER A 105 9.91 37.65 -40.66
CA SER A 105 9.76 37.36 -42.07
C SER A 105 9.29 35.90 -42.22
N TYR A 106 8.30 35.66 -43.07
CA TYR A 106 7.81 34.34 -43.39
C TYR A 106 7.84 34.10 -44.89
N ASP A 107 8.59 33.15 -45.33
CA ASP A 107 8.66 32.65 -46.69
C ASP A 107 7.72 31.46 -46.83
N VAL A 108 6.65 31.65 -47.59
CA VAL A 108 5.59 30.65 -47.69
C VAL A 108 6.01 29.41 -48.46
N PRO A 109 6.75 29.51 -49.61
CA PRO A 109 7.20 28.36 -50.36
C PRO A 109 8.17 27.44 -49.61
N THR A 110 9.00 27.99 -48.73
CA THR A 110 9.98 27.23 -47.95
C THR A 110 9.50 26.92 -46.56
N ASP A 111 8.32 27.36 -46.13
CA ASP A 111 7.76 27.26 -44.77
C ASP A 111 8.73 27.74 -43.69
N ARG A 112 9.46 28.85 -43.93
CA ARG A 112 10.45 29.38 -43.00
C ARG A 112 10.00 30.72 -42.40
N ALA A 113 9.77 30.73 -41.09
CA ALA A 113 9.49 31.94 -40.33
C ALA A 113 10.76 32.32 -39.54
N ARG A 114 11.38 33.47 -39.86
CA ARG A 114 12.48 34.03 -39.11
C ARG A 114 12.01 35.22 -38.29
N ALA A 115 12.23 35.13 -36.98
CA ALA A 115 11.81 36.13 -36.01
C ALA A 115 13.03 36.69 -35.31
N THR A 116 13.04 38.04 -35.10
CA THR A 116 14.15 38.75 -34.40
C THR A 116 13.57 39.79 -33.44
N GLY A 117 14.27 40.01 -32.35
CA GLY A 117 13.89 40.98 -31.31
C GLY A 117 12.81 40.42 -30.38
N ASN A 118 13.15 40.17 -29.11
CA ASN A 118 12.25 39.68 -28.07
C ASN A 118 11.36 38.51 -28.53
N VAL A 119 11.99 37.55 -29.23
CA VAL A 119 11.26 36.41 -29.78
C VAL A 119 10.69 35.54 -28.69
N ARG A 120 9.39 35.19 -28.81
CA ARG A 120 8.74 34.22 -27.94
C ARG A 120 7.94 33.22 -28.77
N VAL A 121 8.37 31.98 -28.76
CA VAL A 121 7.72 30.85 -29.41
C VAL A 121 6.96 30.03 -28.36
N VAL A 122 5.69 29.77 -28.64
CA VAL A 122 4.85 28.87 -27.80
C VAL A 122 4.43 27.70 -28.65
N HIS A 123 4.68 26.50 -28.18
CA HIS A 123 4.29 25.25 -28.84
C HIS A 123 3.91 24.22 -27.78
N GLU A 124 2.73 23.63 -27.87
CA GLU A 124 2.21 22.60 -26.93
C GLU A 124 2.34 22.98 -25.46
N GLY A 125 2.12 24.25 -25.13
CA GLY A 125 2.24 24.76 -23.76
C GLY A 125 3.68 25.05 -23.29
N ASN A 126 4.68 24.67 -24.06
CA ASN A 126 6.08 25.04 -23.81
C ASN A 126 6.34 26.44 -24.38
N VAL A 127 7.22 27.18 -23.70
CA VAL A 127 7.56 28.55 -24.08
C VAL A 127 9.06 28.65 -24.27
N PHE A 128 9.52 29.17 -25.41
CA PHE A 128 10.90 29.46 -25.71
C PHE A 128 11.03 30.95 -26.00
N SER A 129 11.95 31.64 -25.34
CA SER A 129 12.19 33.08 -25.53
C SER A 129 13.67 33.33 -25.79
N GLY A 130 13.97 34.11 -26.83
CA GLY A 130 15.34 34.40 -27.19
C GLY A 130 15.44 35.63 -28.13
N PRO A 131 16.64 36.03 -28.53
CA PRO A 131 16.84 37.18 -29.44
C PRO A 131 16.48 36.86 -30.89
N GLU A 132 16.59 35.62 -31.31
CA GLU A 132 16.34 35.18 -32.67
C GLU A 132 15.80 33.74 -32.71
N ALA A 133 14.87 33.46 -33.60
CA ALA A 133 14.39 32.12 -33.95
C ALA A 133 14.10 32.03 -35.47
N GLU A 134 14.38 30.85 -36.01
CA GLU A 134 13.96 30.46 -37.36
C GLU A 134 13.30 29.09 -37.27
N ILE A 135 12.02 29.01 -37.64
CA ILE A 135 11.21 27.81 -37.43
C ILE A 135 10.26 27.61 -38.61
N GLY A 136 10.24 26.39 -39.18
CA GLY A 136 9.19 25.94 -40.07
C GLY A 136 7.85 25.85 -39.33
N LEU A 137 6.81 26.50 -39.84
CA LEU A 137 5.51 26.50 -39.13
C LEU A 137 4.77 25.17 -39.28
N GLU A 138 5.14 24.37 -40.25
CA GLU A 138 4.55 23.07 -40.56
C GLU A 138 5.39 21.92 -40.02
N SER A 139 6.69 21.92 -40.35
CA SER A 139 7.64 20.88 -39.89
C SER A 139 8.11 21.04 -38.47
N PHE A 140 8.04 22.28 -37.94
CA PHE A 140 8.68 22.72 -36.70
C PHE A 140 10.22 22.58 -36.70
N GLU A 141 10.82 22.36 -37.89
CA GLU A 141 12.28 22.37 -38.02
C GLU A 141 12.82 23.79 -37.86
N GLY A 142 13.97 23.90 -37.19
CA GLY A 142 14.62 25.20 -37.06
C GLY A 142 15.39 25.36 -35.76
N TYR A 143 15.58 26.59 -35.34
CA TYR A 143 16.36 26.87 -34.12
C TYR A 143 15.87 28.10 -33.36
N VAL A 144 16.24 28.14 -32.08
CA VAL A 144 16.15 29.35 -31.23
C VAL A 144 17.55 29.59 -30.63
N LEU A 145 18.05 30.82 -30.80
CA LEU A 145 19.34 31.24 -30.24
C LEU A 145 19.20 31.74 -28.81
N LYS A 146 20.14 31.37 -27.94
CA LYS A 146 20.19 31.72 -26.53
C LYS A 146 18.84 31.68 -25.84
N PRO A 147 18.07 30.60 -26.02
CA PRO A 147 16.73 30.52 -25.48
C PRO A 147 16.73 30.43 -23.96
N THR A 148 15.79 31.12 -23.34
CA THR A 148 15.21 30.71 -22.05
C THR A 148 13.94 29.92 -22.33
N PHE A 149 13.69 28.83 -21.59
CA PHE A 149 12.52 28.02 -21.84
C PHE A 149 11.76 27.70 -20.56
N LEU A 150 10.45 27.51 -20.70
CA LEU A 150 9.53 27.03 -19.66
C LEU A 150 8.80 25.81 -20.20
N ILE A 151 8.90 24.68 -19.50
CA ILE A 151 8.18 23.44 -19.83
C ILE A 151 6.85 23.45 -19.11
N GLY A 152 5.74 23.55 -19.88
CA GLY A 152 4.41 23.72 -19.32
C GLY A 152 3.93 22.58 -18.44
N LEU A 153 4.32 21.34 -18.74
CA LEU A 153 3.93 20.15 -18.01
C LEU A 153 4.52 20.09 -16.59
N THR A 154 5.79 20.43 -16.44
CA THR A 154 6.54 20.32 -15.17
C THR A 154 6.69 21.63 -14.43
N GLY A 155 6.41 22.76 -15.07
CA GLY A 155 6.69 24.09 -14.57
C GLY A 155 8.19 24.39 -14.46
N ALA A 156 9.04 23.51 -14.94
CA ALA A 156 10.48 23.67 -14.93
C ALA A 156 10.93 24.64 -16.02
N TYR A 157 12.03 25.33 -15.75
CA TYR A 157 12.59 26.29 -16.68
C TYR A 157 14.10 26.13 -16.83
N GLY A 158 14.63 26.73 -17.88
CA GLY A 158 16.04 26.63 -18.16
C GLY A 158 16.49 27.61 -19.24
N ALA A 159 17.75 27.45 -19.65
CA ALA A 159 18.37 28.19 -20.73
C ALA A 159 19.34 27.28 -21.49
N ALA A 160 19.63 27.65 -22.75
CA ALA A 160 20.64 26.98 -23.56
C ALA A 160 21.36 28.03 -24.42
N GLU A 161 22.51 27.70 -25.00
CA GLU A 161 23.12 28.54 -26.03
C GLU A 161 22.35 28.47 -27.34
N ARG A 162 21.81 27.31 -27.64
CA ARG A 162 20.99 27.05 -28.82
C ARG A 162 20.10 25.84 -28.61
N ILE A 163 18.88 25.88 -29.13
CA ILE A 163 18.00 24.73 -29.30
C ILE A 163 17.73 24.57 -30.78
N ASP A 164 18.09 23.42 -31.34
CA ASP A 164 17.76 23.00 -32.71
C ASP A 164 16.60 22.00 -32.65
N PHE A 165 15.50 22.35 -33.26
CA PHE A 165 14.36 21.46 -33.50
C PHE A 165 14.59 20.73 -34.83
N LEU A 166 14.72 19.42 -34.77
CA LEU A 166 14.91 18.55 -35.95
C LEU A 166 13.59 18.24 -36.64
N ASP A 167 12.55 18.19 -35.84
CA ASP A 167 11.15 18.07 -36.23
C ASP A 167 10.25 18.39 -35.02
N ARG A 168 8.96 17.99 -35.04
CA ARG A 168 8.03 18.20 -33.92
C ARG A 168 8.36 17.38 -32.69
N ASP A 169 9.00 16.24 -32.86
CA ASP A 169 9.22 15.25 -31.81
C ASP A 169 10.69 15.20 -31.36
N ARG A 170 11.62 15.79 -32.13
CA ARG A 170 13.06 15.73 -31.82
C ARG A 170 13.68 17.09 -31.75
N ALA A 171 14.44 17.29 -30.67
CA ALA A 171 15.19 18.53 -30.44
C ALA A 171 16.57 18.26 -29.82
N VAL A 172 17.52 19.18 -30.05
CA VAL A 172 18.86 19.16 -29.46
C VAL A 172 19.15 20.51 -28.84
N ALA A 173 19.42 20.53 -27.54
CA ALA A 173 19.87 21.70 -26.83
C ALA A 173 21.37 21.65 -26.57
N THR A 174 22.10 22.70 -26.87
CA THR A 174 23.53 22.85 -26.63
C THR A 174 23.75 23.73 -25.41
N ALA A 175 24.67 23.34 -24.51
CA ALA A 175 24.96 23.98 -23.24
C ALA A 175 23.69 24.24 -22.40
N GLY A 176 22.88 23.18 -22.28
CA GLY A 176 21.58 23.23 -21.60
C GLY A 176 21.70 23.33 -20.09
N ARG A 177 20.79 24.13 -19.49
CA ARG A 177 20.62 24.26 -18.02
C ARG A 177 19.14 24.08 -17.69
N TYR A 178 18.86 23.37 -16.63
CA TYR A 178 17.50 23.00 -16.23
C TYR A 178 17.33 23.03 -14.73
N THR A 179 16.23 23.60 -14.24
CA THR A 179 15.83 23.63 -12.83
C THR A 179 14.32 23.81 -12.68
N SER A 180 13.77 23.43 -11.52
CA SER A 180 12.39 23.79 -11.11
C SER A 180 12.37 24.85 -9.99
N CYS A 181 13.54 25.36 -9.57
CA CYS A 181 13.61 26.38 -8.52
C CYS A 181 13.21 27.75 -9.08
N PRO A 182 12.29 28.48 -8.41
CA PRO A 182 11.91 29.83 -8.87
C PRO A 182 13.13 30.75 -8.93
N ALA A 183 13.17 31.64 -9.93
CA ALA A 183 14.17 32.66 -10.03
C ALA A 183 13.77 33.83 -9.10
N ASP A 184 14.26 33.83 -7.86
CA ASP A 184 13.93 34.86 -6.86
C ASP A 184 14.82 36.12 -6.94
N GLY A 185 15.73 36.18 -7.89
CA GLY A 185 16.58 37.33 -8.18
C GLY A 185 17.75 37.56 -7.20
N SER A 186 17.92 36.77 -6.16
CA SER A 186 18.94 36.95 -5.11
C SER A 186 20.16 36.06 -5.22
N GLY A 187 20.17 35.10 -6.15
CA GLY A 187 21.23 34.12 -6.36
C GLY A 187 20.93 33.14 -7.50
N GLY A 188 21.77 32.15 -7.74
CA GLY A 188 21.46 31.04 -8.62
C GLY A 188 20.42 30.11 -7.99
N PRO A 189 19.78 29.24 -8.79
CA PRO A 189 18.81 28.28 -8.26
C PRO A 189 19.47 27.31 -7.26
N ASP A 190 18.72 26.88 -6.23
CA ASP A 190 19.22 25.94 -5.21
C ASP A 190 19.73 24.65 -5.84
N TRP A 191 19.10 24.18 -6.92
CA TRP A 191 19.63 23.07 -7.71
C TRP A 191 19.60 23.37 -9.20
N LEU A 192 20.61 22.90 -9.91
CA LEU A 192 20.82 23.13 -11.34
C LEU A 192 21.39 21.87 -12.00
N LEU A 193 20.71 21.36 -12.99
CA LEU A 193 21.23 20.37 -13.92
C LEU A 193 21.81 21.11 -15.14
N SER A 194 23.08 20.88 -15.45
CA SER A 194 23.74 21.40 -16.67
C SER A 194 24.25 20.24 -17.50
N ALA A 195 24.19 20.36 -18.82
CA ALA A 195 24.72 19.37 -19.75
C ALA A 195 25.31 20.09 -20.99
N ASP A 196 26.38 19.54 -21.57
CA ASP A 196 26.97 20.08 -22.80
C ASP A 196 26.03 19.95 -23.98
N ARG A 197 25.30 18.82 -24.02
CA ARG A 197 24.31 18.54 -25.05
C ARG A 197 23.14 17.73 -24.47
N VAL A 198 21.93 18.11 -24.80
CA VAL A 198 20.71 17.34 -24.47
C VAL A 198 19.95 17.04 -25.75
N SER A 199 19.82 15.77 -26.09
CA SER A 199 19.01 15.29 -27.22
C SER A 199 17.69 14.76 -26.70
N ILE A 200 16.60 15.19 -27.27
CA ILE A 200 15.22 14.80 -26.94
C ILE A 200 14.59 14.10 -28.14
N ASP A 201 14.00 12.96 -27.93
CA ASP A 201 13.23 12.18 -28.93
C ASP A 201 11.96 11.68 -28.24
N LEU A 202 10.83 12.33 -28.56
CA LEU A 202 9.51 12.03 -27.99
C LEU A 202 8.98 10.67 -28.50
N ASP A 203 9.22 10.34 -29.77
CA ASP A 203 8.80 9.06 -30.36
C ASP A 203 9.49 7.88 -29.70
N ALA A 204 10.81 8.00 -29.48
CA ALA A 204 11.61 7.01 -28.77
C ALA A 204 11.44 7.10 -27.24
N ASN A 205 10.67 8.06 -26.73
CA ASN A 205 10.54 8.38 -25.30
C ASN A 205 11.93 8.49 -24.63
N GLN A 206 12.83 9.26 -25.22
CA GLN A 206 14.22 9.33 -24.79
C GLN A 206 14.75 10.74 -24.73
N GLY A 207 15.26 11.12 -23.55
CA GLY A 207 16.23 12.18 -23.39
C GLY A 207 17.62 11.60 -23.14
N VAL A 208 18.65 12.18 -23.76
CA VAL A 208 20.06 11.87 -23.49
C VAL A 208 20.77 13.16 -23.18
N ALA A 209 21.37 13.24 -22.01
CA ALA A 209 22.21 14.37 -21.58
C ALA A 209 23.69 13.93 -21.57
N GLU A 210 24.53 14.62 -22.33
CA GLU A 210 25.96 14.38 -22.41
C GLU A 210 26.69 15.45 -21.57
N GLY A 211 27.73 15.07 -20.82
CA GLY A 211 28.44 15.95 -19.91
C GLY A 211 27.54 16.47 -18.78
N ALA A 212 26.62 15.63 -18.29
CA ALA A 212 25.65 16.04 -17.28
C ALA A 212 26.29 16.27 -15.91
N VAL A 213 26.03 17.44 -15.30
CA VAL A 213 26.46 17.80 -13.94
C VAL A 213 25.29 18.37 -13.17
N LEU A 214 24.94 17.70 -12.07
CA LEU A 214 23.94 18.17 -11.12
C LEU A 214 24.64 18.93 -9.99
N ARG A 215 24.25 20.18 -9.78
CA ARG A 215 24.70 21.02 -8.68
C ARG A 215 23.58 21.25 -7.68
N PHE A 216 23.94 21.24 -6.42
CA PHE A 216 23.06 21.58 -5.32
C PHE A 216 23.70 22.65 -4.45
N LEU A 217 23.06 23.79 -4.25
CA LEU A 217 23.61 24.97 -3.59
C LEU A 217 24.98 25.39 -4.19
N GLY A 218 25.13 25.27 -5.51
CA GLY A 218 26.34 25.58 -6.25
C GLY A 218 27.41 24.48 -6.26
N VAL A 219 27.32 23.47 -5.38
CA VAL A 219 28.25 22.34 -5.28
C VAL A 219 27.87 21.24 -6.25
N PRO A 220 28.79 20.70 -7.08
CA PRO A 220 28.52 19.55 -7.92
C PRO A 220 28.37 18.27 -7.04
N ILE A 221 27.18 17.64 -7.07
CA ILE A 221 26.89 16.44 -6.28
C ILE A 221 26.85 15.16 -7.11
N LEU A 222 26.55 15.26 -8.40
CA LEU A 222 26.60 14.16 -9.36
C LEU A 222 27.12 14.65 -10.69
N ALA A 223 27.94 13.81 -11.36
CA ALA A 223 28.39 14.03 -12.71
C ALA A 223 28.40 12.70 -13.48
N ALA A 224 27.98 12.74 -14.73
CA ALA A 224 28.01 11.57 -15.60
C ALA A 224 28.34 11.98 -17.04
N PRO A 225 29.18 11.21 -17.75
CA PRO A 225 29.51 11.48 -19.14
C PRO A 225 28.28 11.46 -20.04
N SER A 226 27.35 10.57 -19.77
CA SER A 226 26.08 10.48 -20.48
C SER A 226 25.02 9.89 -19.54
N VAL A 227 23.81 10.46 -19.58
CA VAL A 227 22.64 9.98 -18.84
C VAL A 227 21.46 9.94 -19.78
N SER A 228 20.78 8.78 -19.85
CA SER A 228 19.49 8.68 -20.56
C SER A 228 18.35 8.68 -19.56
N PHE A 229 17.25 9.35 -19.91
CA PHE A 229 16.05 9.44 -19.09
C PHE A 229 14.79 9.35 -19.95
N PRO A 230 13.67 8.82 -19.41
CA PRO A 230 12.37 8.84 -20.09
C PRO A 230 11.78 10.25 -20.08
N LEU A 231 11.04 10.58 -21.12
CA LEU A 231 10.32 11.88 -21.26
C LEU A 231 8.86 11.77 -20.79
N SER A 232 8.36 10.56 -20.61
CA SER A 232 7.02 10.25 -20.12
C SER A 232 7.09 9.19 -19.01
N ASP A 233 5.97 8.87 -18.40
CA ASP A 233 5.85 7.81 -17.38
C ASP A 233 6.04 6.38 -17.93
N ALA A 234 6.31 6.23 -19.24
CA ALA A 234 6.59 4.94 -19.84
C ALA A 234 7.92 4.36 -19.34
N ARG A 235 7.91 3.06 -19.06
CA ARG A 235 9.08 2.35 -18.53
C ARG A 235 10.24 2.30 -19.53
N LYS A 236 11.44 2.60 -19.08
CA LYS A 236 12.67 2.58 -19.89
C LYS A 236 13.85 2.07 -19.08
N SER A 237 14.69 1.25 -19.70
CA SER A 237 15.94 0.75 -19.08
C SER A 237 16.92 1.90 -18.82
N GLY A 238 17.56 1.88 -17.66
CA GLY A 238 18.56 2.88 -17.29
C GLY A 238 18.99 2.78 -15.83
N TRP A 239 20.06 3.50 -15.51
CA TRP A 239 20.51 3.65 -14.13
C TRP A 239 19.53 4.51 -13.34
N LEU A 240 19.15 4.03 -12.17
CA LEU A 240 18.35 4.79 -11.22
C LEU A 240 19.27 5.59 -10.29
N PRO A 241 18.75 6.62 -9.62
CA PRO A 241 19.51 7.39 -8.67
C PRO A 241 20.17 6.53 -7.60
N PRO A 242 21.45 6.82 -7.25
CA PRO A 242 22.15 6.07 -6.21
C PRO A 242 21.52 6.29 -4.84
N THR A 243 21.53 5.26 -4.02
CA THR A 243 21.17 5.34 -2.61
C THR A 243 22.40 5.24 -1.74
N VAL A 244 22.46 6.06 -0.68
CA VAL A 244 23.55 6.05 0.29
C VAL A 244 22.97 6.09 1.71
N GLY A 245 23.64 5.41 2.63
CA GLY A 245 23.22 5.35 4.02
C GLY A 245 24.36 4.94 4.95
N LEU A 246 24.11 5.08 6.24
CA LEU A 246 24.99 4.60 7.31
C LEU A 246 24.21 3.67 8.22
N ASP A 247 24.78 2.53 8.50
CA ASP A 247 24.18 1.49 9.32
C ASP A 247 25.22 0.98 10.32
N SER A 248 24.83 0.77 11.56
CA SER A 248 25.77 0.32 12.60
C SER A 248 26.34 -1.06 12.34
N SER A 249 25.65 -1.92 11.60
CA SER A 249 26.08 -3.29 11.28
C SER A 249 26.83 -3.35 9.95
N SER A 250 26.39 -2.58 8.94
CA SER A 250 26.91 -2.63 7.57
C SER A 250 27.96 -1.55 7.27
N GLY A 251 28.08 -0.53 8.14
CA GLY A 251 28.92 0.63 7.90
C GLY A 251 28.30 1.59 6.88
N PHE A 252 29.13 2.22 6.03
CA PHE A 252 28.63 2.98 4.90
C PHE A 252 28.12 2.04 3.81
N VAL A 253 26.89 2.31 3.36
CA VAL A 253 26.20 1.54 2.33
C VAL A 253 25.99 2.44 1.12
N ALA A 254 26.40 1.98 -0.05
CA ALA A 254 26.13 2.62 -1.33
C ALA A 254 25.57 1.60 -2.31
N ALA A 255 24.47 1.94 -2.96
CA ALA A 255 23.80 1.09 -3.93
C ALA A 255 23.43 1.89 -5.18
N VAL A 256 23.61 1.31 -6.37
CA VAL A 256 23.33 1.95 -7.66
C VAL A 256 22.44 1.04 -8.48
N PRO A 257 21.10 1.20 -8.42
CA PRO A 257 20.20 0.32 -9.14
C PRO A 257 20.24 0.54 -10.65
N TYR A 258 20.17 -0.54 -11.40
CA TYR A 258 19.93 -0.54 -12.85
C TYR A 258 18.58 -1.17 -13.14
N TYR A 259 17.66 -0.39 -13.67
CA TYR A 259 16.36 -0.86 -14.12
C TYR A 259 16.46 -1.38 -15.56
N TRP A 260 16.03 -2.61 -15.77
CA TRP A 260 16.02 -3.28 -17.09
C TRP A 260 14.57 -3.55 -17.53
N ASN A 261 14.08 -2.75 -18.46
CA ASN A 261 12.79 -2.97 -19.11
C ASN A 261 12.95 -4.05 -20.18
N ILE A 262 12.78 -5.32 -19.81
CA ILE A 262 13.02 -6.47 -20.70
C ILE A 262 11.94 -6.55 -21.78
N ALA A 263 10.68 -6.38 -21.37
CA ALA A 263 9.50 -6.41 -22.22
C ALA A 263 8.37 -5.58 -21.58
N PRO A 264 7.29 -5.25 -22.31
CA PRO A 264 6.16 -4.51 -21.72
C PRO A 264 5.56 -5.16 -20.48
N ASN A 265 5.71 -6.46 -20.33
CA ASN A 265 5.17 -7.27 -19.23
C ASN A 265 6.24 -7.91 -18.35
N ARG A 266 7.51 -7.57 -18.52
CA ARG A 266 8.63 -8.11 -17.72
C ARG A 266 9.69 -7.05 -17.52
N ASP A 267 10.15 -6.93 -16.28
CA ASP A 267 11.27 -6.05 -15.95
C ASP A 267 12.14 -6.66 -14.85
N ALA A 268 13.32 -6.10 -14.70
CA ALA A 268 14.23 -6.44 -13.62
C ALA A 268 14.92 -5.17 -13.09
N THR A 269 15.22 -5.17 -11.80
CA THR A 269 16.10 -4.19 -11.17
C THR A 269 17.29 -4.93 -10.60
N ILE A 270 18.50 -4.56 -11.01
CA ILE A 270 19.75 -5.15 -10.54
C ILE A 270 20.50 -4.05 -9.79
N THR A 271 20.76 -4.27 -8.51
CA THR A 271 21.33 -3.29 -7.60
C THR A 271 22.66 -3.80 -7.02
N PRO A 272 23.81 -3.47 -7.62
CA PRO A 272 25.08 -3.61 -6.93
C PRO A 272 25.11 -2.77 -5.65
N ILE A 273 25.53 -3.39 -4.55
CA ILE A 273 25.58 -2.75 -3.22
C ILE A 273 26.98 -2.94 -2.65
N MET A 274 27.53 -1.84 -2.12
CA MET A 274 28.79 -1.86 -1.37
C MET A 274 28.50 -1.55 0.09
N ARG A 275 28.91 -2.45 0.99
CA ARG A 275 28.82 -2.31 2.44
C ARG A 275 30.25 -2.33 3.00
N THR A 276 30.69 -1.25 3.64
CA THR A 276 32.12 -1.11 4.03
C THR A 276 32.55 -2.13 5.04
N ASN A 277 31.70 -2.52 5.97
CA ASN A 277 32.03 -3.53 6.99
C ASN A 277 31.88 -4.96 6.47
N ARG A 278 30.94 -5.20 5.54
CA ARG A 278 30.55 -6.55 5.13
C ARG A 278 31.06 -6.96 3.74
N GLY A 279 31.18 -6.03 2.80
CA GLY A 279 31.66 -6.30 1.46
C GLY A 279 30.66 -6.00 0.35
N PRO A 280 31.01 -6.33 -0.92
CA PRO A 280 30.13 -6.14 -2.07
C PRO A 280 29.05 -7.21 -2.13
N GLY A 281 27.85 -6.81 -2.52
CA GLY A 281 26.69 -7.68 -2.76
C GLY A 281 25.86 -7.20 -3.94
N VAL A 282 24.83 -7.93 -4.26
CA VAL A 282 23.87 -7.57 -5.29
C VAL A 282 22.46 -7.92 -4.84
N ASP A 283 21.53 -6.97 -4.96
CA ASP A 283 20.09 -7.22 -4.86
C ASP A 283 19.50 -7.23 -6.27
N THR A 284 18.64 -8.20 -6.54
CA THR A 284 18.00 -8.38 -7.83
C THR A 284 16.51 -8.60 -7.62
N GLU A 285 15.69 -7.83 -8.32
CA GLU A 285 14.24 -7.99 -8.37
C GLU A 285 13.82 -8.23 -9.83
N PHE A 286 13.10 -9.30 -10.09
CA PHE A 286 12.52 -9.62 -11.38
C PHE A 286 11.02 -9.72 -11.26
N ARG A 287 10.28 -8.96 -12.09
CA ARG A 287 8.82 -8.95 -12.12
C ARG A 287 8.30 -9.38 -13.48
N TYR A 288 7.18 -10.09 -13.46
CA TYR A 288 6.51 -10.55 -14.66
C TYR A 288 4.99 -10.48 -14.51
N LEU A 289 4.33 -10.17 -15.62
CA LEU A 289 2.87 -10.03 -15.71
C LEU A 289 2.40 -10.63 -17.03
N GLU A 290 1.69 -11.75 -16.95
CA GLU A 290 1.07 -12.43 -18.07
C GLU A 290 -0.46 -12.43 -17.87
N PRO A 291 -1.28 -12.70 -18.89
CA PRO A 291 -2.74 -12.70 -18.73
C PRO A 291 -3.25 -13.68 -17.67
N ALA A 292 -2.53 -14.78 -17.45
CA ALA A 292 -2.92 -15.82 -16.51
C ALA A 292 -2.09 -15.87 -15.23
N PHE A 293 -0.98 -15.15 -15.15
CA PHE A 293 -0.12 -15.16 -13.97
C PHE A 293 0.71 -13.90 -13.85
N ARG A 294 0.98 -13.52 -12.61
CA ARG A 294 1.91 -12.43 -12.25
C ARG A 294 2.79 -12.85 -11.09
N GLY A 295 3.96 -12.28 -11.01
CA GLY A 295 4.81 -12.57 -9.87
C GLY A 295 6.07 -11.72 -9.82
N GLU A 296 6.78 -11.92 -8.73
CA GLU A 296 8.03 -11.24 -8.40
C GLU A 296 9.00 -12.24 -7.79
N ILE A 297 10.25 -12.19 -8.23
CA ILE A 297 11.37 -12.94 -7.67
C ILE A 297 12.42 -11.93 -7.23
N GLY A 298 12.83 -11.98 -5.98
CA GLY A 298 13.89 -11.15 -5.42
C GLY A 298 15.00 -12.00 -4.82
N VAL A 299 16.25 -11.60 -5.03
CA VAL A 299 17.44 -12.25 -4.46
C VAL A 299 18.41 -11.17 -4.02
N ASP A 300 18.70 -11.10 -2.72
CA ASP A 300 19.84 -10.38 -2.18
C ASP A 300 20.96 -11.40 -1.94
N TRP A 301 22.12 -11.14 -2.50
CA TRP A 301 23.26 -12.03 -2.39
C TRP A 301 24.53 -11.27 -2.03
N LEU A 302 25.14 -11.67 -0.95
CA LEU A 302 26.44 -11.23 -0.47
C LEU A 302 27.42 -12.41 -0.58
N PRO A 303 28.27 -12.49 -1.62
CA PRO A 303 29.14 -13.62 -1.87
C PRO A 303 30.05 -13.96 -0.71
N TRP A 304 30.51 -12.93 -0.01
CA TRP A 304 31.33 -13.02 1.18
C TRP A 304 31.05 -11.88 2.14
N ASP A 305 30.46 -12.22 3.28
CA ASP A 305 30.27 -11.30 4.40
C ASP A 305 31.52 -11.37 5.28
N ARG A 306 32.21 -10.23 5.44
CA ARG A 306 33.46 -10.17 6.22
C ARG A 306 33.23 -10.36 7.72
N ASP A 307 32.04 -10.01 8.22
CA ASP A 307 31.68 -10.13 9.64
C ASP A 307 31.20 -11.53 9.99
N ALA A 308 30.42 -12.15 9.10
CA ALA A 308 29.92 -13.51 9.29
C ALA A 308 30.86 -14.60 8.73
N GLU A 309 31.92 -14.21 8.00
CA GLU A 309 32.92 -15.10 7.34
C GLU A 309 32.27 -16.17 6.44
N SER A 310 31.15 -15.84 5.79
CA SER A 310 30.36 -16.76 4.98
C SER A 310 29.62 -16.04 3.85
N SER A 311 29.15 -16.82 2.87
CA SER A 311 28.21 -16.32 1.88
C SER A 311 26.82 -16.20 2.50
N ARG A 312 26.16 -15.05 2.28
CA ARG A 312 24.82 -14.79 2.82
C ARG A 312 23.85 -14.40 1.71
N TRP A 313 22.60 -14.81 1.86
CA TRP A 313 21.58 -14.53 0.85
C TRP A 313 20.18 -14.53 1.44
N SER A 314 19.29 -13.81 0.77
CA SER A 314 17.85 -13.97 0.89
C SER A 314 17.23 -14.22 -0.48
N ALA A 315 16.20 -15.04 -0.53
CA ALA A 315 15.43 -15.31 -1.73
C ALA A 315 13.93 -15.18 -1.41
N ARG A 316 13.24 -14.34 -2.18
CA ARG A 316 11.80 -14.17 -2.10
C ARG A 316 11.17 -14.50 -3.45
N TRP A 317 10.03 -15.15 -3.41
CA TRP A 317 9.24 -15.42 -4.59
C TRP A 317 7.76 -15.32 -4.26
N SER A 318 7.05 -14.47 -4.97
CA SER A 318 5.60 -14.37 -4.92
C SER A 318 5.03 -14.57 -6.31
N GLN A 319 3.99 -15.38 -6.41
CA GLN A 319 3.29 -15.63 -7.66
C GLN A 319 1.79 -15.77 -7.42
N GLU A 320 1.01 -15.16 -8.29
CA GLU A 320 -0.42 -15.37 -8.40
C GLU A 320 -0.74 -15.85 -9.82
N SER A 321 -1.51 -16.91 -9.93
CA SER A 321 -1.85 -17.51 -11.24
C SER A 321 -3.31 -17.92 -11.26
N THR A 322 -3.96 -17.70 -12.42
CA THR A 322 -5.33 -18.16 -12.66
C THR A 322 -5.30 -19.18 -13.79
N PHE A 323 -5.74 -20.41 -13.53
CA PHE A 323 -5.78 -21.50 -14.50
C PHE A 323 -7.21 -21.81 -14.92
N GLY A 324 -7.43 -21.94 -16.20
CA GLY A 324 -8.73 -22.33 -16.77
C GLY A 324 -9.85 -21.36 -16.37
N LYS A 325 -10.94 -21.93 -15.86
CA LYS A 325 -12.01 -21.15 -15.24
C LYS A 325 -11.88 -21.31 -13.73
N ASP A 326 -11.53 -20.25 -13.02
CA ASP A 326 -11.70 -20.09 -11.56
C ASP A 326 -10.69 -20.82 -10.64
N TRP A 327 -9.62 -21.44 -11.15
CA TRP A 327 -8.53 -21.95 -10.33
C TRP A 327 -7.50 -20.83 -10.04
N ASN A 328 -7.31 -20.49 -8.79
CA ASN A 328 -6.34 -19.51 -8.32
C ASN A 328 -5.20 -20.19 -7.57
N LEU A 329 -3.97 -20.02 -8.04
CA LEU A 329 -2.76 -20.43 -7.34
C LEU A 329 -2.08 -19.21 -6.77
N GLN A 330 -1.82 -19.24 -5.48
CA GLN A 330 -0.96 -18.27 -4.79
C GLN A 330 0.27 -19.01 -4.26
N TRP A 331 1.44 -18.50 -4.60
CA TRP A 331 2.71 -18.97 -4.07
C TRP A 331 3.44 -17.82 -3.40
N ARG A 332 3.92 -18.02 -2.18
CA ARG A 332 4.77 -17.09 -1.46
C ARG A 332 5.88 -17.85 -0.77
N SER A 333 7.10 -17.42 -0.96
CA SER A 333 8.27 -18.01 -0.31
C SER A 333 9.27 -16.93 0.05
N LEU A 334 9.76 -16.98 1.27
CA LEU A 334 10.88 -16.18 1.73
C LEU A 334 11.83 -17.10 2.49
N ARG A 335 13.09 -17.11 2.08
CA ARG A 335 14.16 -17.91 2.69
C ARG A 335 15.42 -17.07 2.83
N VAL A 336 16.18 -17.33 3.87
CA VAL A 336 17.46 -16.69 4.14
C VAL A 336 18.52 -17.71 4.48
N SER A 337 19.78 -17.31 4.34
CA SER A 337 20.94 -18.17 4.55
C SER A 337 21.15 -18.63 6.00
N ASP A 338 20.82 -17.76 6.96
CA ASP A 338 21.19 -17.94 8.36
C ASP A 338 20.23 -17.25 9.34
N ASP A 339 20.32 -17.65 10.60
CA ASP A 339 19.42 -17.21 11.67
C ASP A 339 19.57 -15.74 12.08
N ASN A 340 20.72 -15.10 11.78
CA ASN A 340 20.99 -13.70 12.11
C ASN A 340 20.70 -12.75 10.93
N TYR A 341 20.35 -13.27 9.76
CA TYR A 341 20.14 -12.49 8.54
C TYR A 341 19.17 -11.31 8.75
N TRP A 342 18.07 -11.53 9.45
CA TRP A 342 17.04 -10.52 9.71
C TRP A 342 17.51 -9.35 10.59
N LYS A 343 18.53 -9.60 11.45
CA LYS A 343 19.11 -8.56 12.32
C LYS A 343 19.98 -7.61 11.51
N ASP A 344 20.76 -8.19 10.60
CA ASP A 344 21.78 -7.50 9.83
C ASP A 344 21.21 -6.84 8.56
N PHE A 345 20.19 -7.47 7.95
CA PHE A 345 19.56 -7.02 6.71
C PHE A 345 18.02 -6.97 6.84
N PRO A 346 17.47 -6.13 7.74
CA PRO A 346 16.04 -6.12 8.01
C PRO A 346 15.19 -5.68 6.81
N ASP A 347 15.75 -4.92 5.86
CA ASP A 347 15.04 -4.52 4.63
C ASP A 347 14.84 -5.68 3.65
N ALA A 348 15.73 -6.67 3.68
CA ALA A 348 15.61 -7.87 2.86
C ALA A 348 14.57 -8.88 3.41
N VAL A 349 14.06 -8.64 4.64
CA VAL A 349 13.04 -9.47 5.31
C VAL A 349 11.80 -8.63 5.63
N PRO A 350 11.00 -8.23 4.62
CA PRO A 350 9.88 -7.32 4.78
C PRO A 350 8.63 -8.06 5.30
N THR A 351 8.71 -8.70 6.46
CA THR A 351 7.61 -9.40 7.10
C THR A 351 7.37 -8.89 8.52
N LEU A 352 6.12 -9.00 9.00
CA LEU A 352 5.76 -8.68 10.37
C LEU A 352 6.43 -9.64 11.37
N THR A 353 6.60 -10.89 10.97
CA THR A 353 7.24 -11.94 11.76
C THR A 353 8.64 -12.23 11.22
N ARG A 354 9.60 -11.34 11.46
CA ARG A 354 10.96 -11.41 10.87
C ARG A 354 11.75 -12.67 11.18
N ARG A 355 11.40 -13.38 12.26
CA ARG A 355 12.06 -14.61 12.68
C ARG A 355 11.35 -15.89 12.21
N LEU A 356 10.13 -15.77 11.66
CA LEU A 356 9.35 -16.90 11.16
C LEU A 356 9.02 -16.66 9.69
N LEU A 357 9.79 -17.26 8.81
CA LEU A 357 9.67 -17.07 7.37
C LEU A 357 8.80 -18.17 6.76
N THR A 358 7.79 -17.77 6.00
CA THR A 358 6.85 -18.70 5.40
C THR A 358 7.27 -19.15 4.00
N THR A 359 6.93 -20.40 3.67
CA THR A 359 6.79 -20.87 2.30
C THR A 359 5.42 -21.50 2.19
N ASP A 360 4.52 -20.87 1.47
CA ASP A 360 3.16 -21.34 1.28
C ASP A 360 2.79 -21.36 -0.21
N ALA A 361 2.11 -22.42 -0.62
CA ALA A 361 1.45 -22.52 -1.90
C ALA A 361 0.01 -22.96 -1.67
N GLN A 362 -0.94 -22.20 -2.21
CA GLN A 362 -2.37 -22.49 -2.11
C GLN A 362 -3.00 -22.47 -3.48
N LEU A 363 -3.60 -23.58 -3.86
CA LEU A 363 -4.45 -23.72 -5.03
C LEU A 363 -5.90 -23.76 -4.56
N GLU A 364 -6.69 -22.82 -5.04
CA GLU A 364 -8.08 -22.66 -4.64
C GLU A 364 -8.98 -22.56 -5.87
N ARG A 365 -10.17 -23.14 -5.74
CA ARG A 365 -11.24 -22.95 -6.71
C ARG A 365 -12.59 -22.79 -6.01
N SER A 366 -13.29 -21.72 -6.37
CA SER A 366 -14.67 -21.49 -5.96
C SER A 366 -15.62 -21.88 -7.08
N PHE A 367 -16.67 -22.59 -6.72
CA PHE A 367 -17.77 -22.98 -7.60
C PHE A 367 -19.01 -22.25 -7.12
N ASP A 368 -19.50 -21.34 -7.92
CA ASP A 368 -20.83 -20.77 -7.70
C ASP A 368 -21.85 -21.81 -8.14
N GLY A 369 -22.35 -22.54 -7.19
CA GLY A 369 -23.49 -23.42 -7.42
C GLY A 369 -24.70 -22.59 -7.88
N GLN A 370 -25.55 -23.13 -8.78
CA GLN A 370 -26.88 -22.56 -8.97
C GLN A 370 -27.49 -22.36 -7.59
N ALA A 371 -28.37 -21.37 -7.41
CA ALA A 371 -28.94 -20.94 -6.12
C ALA A 371 -29.43 -22.10 -5.21
N GLN A 372 -29.51 -23.28 -5.76
CA GLN A 372 -29.95 -24.53 -5.09
C GLN A 372 -28.79 -25.25 -4.37
N TYR A 373 -27.51 -25.02 -4.72
CA TYR A 373 -26.38 -25.82 -4.21
C TYR A 373 -25.34 -25.01 -3.42
N GLY A 374 -25.56 -23.71 -3.23
CA GLY A 374 -24.63 -22.84 -2.50
C GLY A 374 -23.27 -22.64 -3.18
N SER A 375 -22.36 -21.94 -2.51
CA SER A 375 -20.98 -21.80 -2.95
C SER A 375 -20.10 -22.90 -2.37
N TRP A 376 -19.23 -23.47 -3.18
CA TRP A 376 -18.23 -24.46 -2.78
C TRP A 376 -16.83 -23.95 -3.07
N THR A 377 -15.93 -24.07 -2.13
CA THR A 377 -14.51 -23.75 -2.31
C THR A 377 -13.67 -25.00 -2.00
N VAL A 378 -12.83 -25.40 -2.95
CA VAL A 378 -11.86 -26.49 -2.79
C VAL A 378 -10.49 -25.88 -2.66
N ILE A 379 -9.72 -26.34 -1.70
CA ILE A 379 -8.39 -25.82 -1.36
C ILE A 379 -7.41 -27.00 -1.35
N ALA A 380 -6.26 -26.81 -2.02
CA ALA A 380 -5.09 -27.66 -1.87
C ALA A 380 -3.90 -26.76 -1.53
N ALA A 381 -3.25 -27.00 -0.41
CA ALA A 381 -2.16 -26.14 0.03
C ALA A 381 -0.98 -26.94 0.60
N VAL A 382 0.18 -26.33 0.58
CA VAL A 382 1.36 -26.73 1.32
C VAL A 382 1.90 -25.54 2.08
N GLN A 383 2.28 -25.72 3.33
CA GLN A 383 2.79 -24.67 4.19
C GLN A 383 4.01 -25.16 4.96
N GLY A 384 5.09 -24.40 4.87
CA GLY A 384 6.34 -24.66 5.57
C GLY A 384 6.93 -23.40 6.19
N TRP A 385 7.82 -23.58 7.15
CA TRP A 385 8.42 -22.51 7.93
C TRP A 385 9.94 -22.65 7.95
N GLN A 386 10.63 -21.51 7.94
CA GLN A 386 12.01 -21.38 8.40
C GLN A 386 11.96 -20.49 9.65
N ALA A 387 12.31 -21.06 10.79
CA ALA A 387 12.44 -20.31 12.04
C ALA A 387 13.90 -19.87 12.20
N LEU A 388 14.10 -18.58 12.40
CA LEU A 388 15.43 -18.00 12.67
C LEU A 388 15.65 -18.01 14.19
N GLN A 389 16.39 -19.00 14.64
CA GLN A 389 16.61 -19.20 16.06
C GLN A 389 17.73 -18.31 16.61
N GLY A 390 17.51 -17.71 17.75
CA GLY A 390 18.56 -16.98 18.45
C GLY A 390 19.58 -17.93 19.07
N SER A 391 20.81 -17.46 19.26
CA SER A 391 21.86 -18.20 19.99
C SER A 391 21.59 -18.30 21.49
N ASP A 392 20.73 -17.43 22.04
CA ASP A 392 20.33 -17.46 23.45
C ASP A 392 19.18 -18.45 23.65
N PRO A 393 19.33 -19.48 24.52
CA PRO A 393 18.25 -20.43 24.81
C PRO A 393 16.95 -19.81 25.29
N SER A 394 17.00 -18.63 25.96
CA SER A 394 15.83 -17.91 26.43
C SER A 394 15.07 -17.19 25.30
N SER A 395 15.69 -17.04 24.15
CA SER A 395 15.13 -16.40 22.96
C SER A 395 14.65 -17.38 21.89
N LEU A 396 14.70 -18.68 22.19
CA LEU A 396 14.23 -19.70 21.26
C LEU A 396 12.73 -19.57 21.01
N MET A 397 12.33 -19.84 19.77
CA MET A 397 10.98 -19.64 19.29
C MET A 397 10.34 -20.99 18.99
N ASP A 398 9.09 -21.18 19.44
CA ASP A 398 8.30 -22.34 19.03
C ASP A 398 7.97 -22.24 17.54
N VAL A 399 8.29 -23.30 16.81
CA VAL A 399 8.08 -23.37 15.37
C VAL A 399 6.76 -24.06 15.09
N PRO A 400 5.84 -23.44 14.31
CA PRO A 400 4.62 -24.11 13.91
C PRO A 400 4.87 -25.38 13.10
N TYR A 401 3.95 -26.34 13.15
CA TYR A 401 4.00 -27.53 12.30
C TYR A 401 3.92 -27.14 10.82
N GLN A 402 4.63 -27.86 9.99
CA GLN A 402 4.41 -27.81 8.53
C GLN A 402 3.15 -28.58 8.17
N ARG A 403 2.44 -28.15 7.13
CA ARG A 403 1.28 -28.83 6.54
C ARG A 403 1.64 -29.29 5.13
N LEU A 404 1.84 -30.59 4.94
CA LEU A 404 2.38 -31.17 3.72
C LEU A 404 1.69 -32.51 3.39
N PRO A 405 0.55 -32.58 2.67
CA PRO A 405 -0.28 -31.47 2.18
C PRO A 405 -1.42 -31.06 3.15
N GLN A 406 -2.12 -29.98 2.79
CA GLN A 406 -3.45 -29.61 3.27
C GLN A 406 -4.43 -29.71 2.12
N LEU A 407 -5.53 -30.45 2.29
CA LEU A 407 -6.64 -30.56 1.34
C LEU A 407 -7.93 -30.17 2.06
N GLY A 408 -8.66 -29.22 1.52
CA GLY A 408 -9.85 -28.68 2.17
C GLY A 408 -11.02 -28.48 1.21
N VAL A 409 -12.22 -28.52 1.79
CA VAL A 409 -13.45 -28.12 1.14
C VAL A 409 -14.29 -27.30 2.11
N ARG A 410 -14.82 -26.19 1.63
CA ARG A 410 -15.73 -25.31 2.37
C ARG A 410 -16.97 -25.05 1.55
N THR A 411 -18.11 -25.03 2.22
CA THR A 411 -19.38 -24.65 1.60
C THR A 411 -20.25 -23.91 2.58
N SER A 412 -21.01 -22.97 2.06
CA SER A 412 -22.09 -22.30 2.79
C SER A 412 -23.32 -22.21 1.90
N GLN A 413 -24.49 -22.48 2.47
CA GLN A 413 -25.74 -22.49 1.74
C GLN A 413 -26.88 -21.98 2.61
N THR A 414 -27.77 -21.20 1.99
CA THR A 414 -29.03 -20.80 2.57
C THR A 414 -30.14 -21.72 2.04
N PHE A 415 -30.80 -22.41 2.95
CA PHE A 415 -31.90 -23.34 2.63
C PHE A 415 -33.26 -22.64 2.74
N GLY A 416 -34.29 -23.33 2.29
CA GLY A 416 -35.67 -22.89 2.49
C GLY A 416 -35.97 -22.53 3.95
N ALA A 417 -36.90 -21.62 4.18
CA ALA A 417 -37.28 -21.09 5.50
C ALA A 417 -36.16 -20.33 6.26
N GLY A 418 -35.12 -19.88 5.57
CA GLY A 418 -34.07 -19.04 6.15
C GLY A 418 -33.06 -19.79 7.02
N PHE A 419 -32.88 -21.09 6.83
CA PHE A 419 -31.79 -21.82 7.44
C PHE A 419 -30.49 -21.60 6.68
N GLU A 420 -29.41 -21.43 7.40
CA GLU A 420 -28.04 -21.31 6.89
C GLU A 420 -27.24 -22.53 7.35
N GLY A 421 -26.65 -23.25 6.41
CA GLY A 421 -25.75 -24.36 6.68
C GLY A 421 -24.35 -24.10 6.18
N GLY A 422 -23.35 -24.55 6.92
CA GLY A 422 -21.97 -24.51 6.55
C GLY A 422 -21.29 -25.84 6.81
N LEU A 423 -20.34 -26.19 5.96
CA LEU A 423 -19.43 -27.32 6.15
C LEU A 423 -18.03 -26.90 5.78
N GLU A 424 -17.10 -27.14 6.68
CA GLU A 424 -15.66 -27.06 6.46
C GLU A 424 -15.05 -28.41 6.78
N ALA A 425 -14.33 -29.01 5.83
CA ALA A 425 -13.64 -30.29 6.06
C ALA A 425 -12.24 -30.19 5.47
N GLU A 426 -11.23 -30.63 6.23
CA GLU A 426 -9.83 -30.60 5.81
C GLU A 426 -9.10 -31.87 6.24
N LEU A 427 -8.23 -32.34 5.35
CA LEU A 427 -7.20 -33.33 5.61
C LEU A 427 -5.84 -32.61 5.65
N ASN A 428 -5.17 -32.70 6.75
CA ASN A 428 -3.85 -32.11 6.97
C ASN A 428 -2.85 -33.17 7.37
N ASN A 429 -1.68 -33.17 6.74
CA ASN A 429 -0.52 -33.92 7.22
C ASN A 429 0.44 -32.98 7.92
N PHE A 430 0.62 -33.16 9.22
CA PHE A 430 1.46 -32.33 10.07
C PHE A 430 2.83 -32.99 10.25
N THR A 431 3.87 -32.23 9.89
CA THR A 431 5.26 -32.67 10.03
C THR A 431 6.08 -31.63 10.81
N ASN A 432 7.16 -32.06 11.46
CA ASN A 432 8.06 -31.15 12.13
C ASN A 432 8.97 -30.46 11.10
N PRO A 433 9.12 -29.13 11.14
CA PRO A 433 10.14 -28.45 10.35
C PRO A 433 11.54 -28.77 10.88
N GLY A 434 12.56 -28.63 10.03
CA GLY A 434 13.95 -28.72 10.46
C GLY A 434 14.28 -27.66 11.52
N GLY A 435 15.16 -28.02 12.49
CA GLY A 435 15.58 -27.09 13.55
C GLY A 435 14.63 -26.99 14.75
N VAL A 436 13.65 -27.88 14.86
CA VAL A 436 12.79 -27.99 16.05
C VAL A 436 13.60 -28.54 17.23
N ILE A 437 13.48 -27.85 18.37
CA ILE A 437 14.21 -28.21 19.60
C ILE A 437 13.57 -29.43 20.26
N ASP A 438 12.24 -29.50 20.27
CA ASP A 438 11.49 -30.61 20.84
C ASP A 438 11.17 -31.64 19.76
N THR A 439 11.98 -32.67 19.66
CA THR A 439 11.80 -33.81 18.75
C THR A 439 10.70 -34.79 19.21
N SER A 440 10.15 -34.60 20.42
CA SER A 440 9.07 -35.46 20.96
C SER A 440 7.69 -35.07 20.49
N ARG A 441 7.57 -34.02 19.68
CA ARG A 441 6.29 -33.53 19.12
C ARG A 441 5.69 -34.57 18.18
N LEU A 442 4.44 -34.96 18.44
CA LEU A 442 3.69 -35.91 17.61
C LEU A 442 3.48 -35.36 16.21
N THR A 443 3.62 -36.21 15.20
CA THR A 443 3.34 -35.89 13.78
C THR A 443 2.27 -36.83 13.22
N GLY A 444 1.72 -36.53 12.04
CA GLY A 444 0.78 -37.40 11.37
C GLY A 444 -0.42 -36.68 10.73
N LEU A 445 -1.41 -37.45 10.36
CA LEU A 445 -2.61 -37.01 9.64
C LEU A 445 -3.72 -36.61 10.61
N ARG A 446 -4.39 -35.52 10.28
CA ARG A 446 -5.67 -35.10 10.87
C ARG A 446 -6.70 -34.87 9.77
N LEU A 447 -7.80 -35.57 9.85
CA LEU A 447 -9.04 -35.26 9.10
C LEU A 447 -9.99 -34.56 10.08
N HIS A 448 -10.44 -33.35 9.76
CA HIS A 448 -11.48 -32.70 10.55
C HIS A 448 -12.66 -32.25 9.67
N ALA A 449 -13.81 -32.10 10.30
CA ALA A 449 -15.01 -31.56 9.71
C ALA A 449 -15.78 -30.73 10.73
N ILE A 450 -16.14 -29.50 10.36
CA ILE A 450 -16.99 -28.62 11.17
C ILE A 450 -18.26 -28.37 10.37
N GLY A 451 -19.37 -28.89 10.87
CA GLY A 451 -20.70 -28.64 10.32
C GLY A 451 -21.43 -27.59 11.16
N THR A 452 -22.10 -26.64 10.54
CA THR A 452 -22.88 -25.59 11.21
C THR A 452 -24.29 -25.52 10.60
N LEU A 453 -25.30 -25.32 11.44
CA LEU A 453 -26.66 -25.02 11.06
C LEU A 453 -27.19 -23.88 11.91
N ALA A 454 -27.59 -22.78 11.27
CA ALA A 454 -28.14 -21.61 11.94
C ALA A 454 -29.44 -21.18 11.31
N ARG A 455 -30.27 -20.47 12.06
CA ARG A 455 -31.45 -19.80 11.53
C ARG A 455 -31.58 -18.39 12.06
N PRO A 456 -30.99 -17.39 11.36
CA PRO A 456 -31.11 -15.99 11.75
C PRO A 456 -32.56 -15.48 11.62
N TYR A 457 -33.03 -14.81 12.66
CA TYR A 457 -34.25 -14.01 12.67
C TYR A 457 -33.79 -12.56 12.78
N LEU A 458 -33.98 -11.77 11.73
CA LEU A 458 -33.47 -10.40 11.63
C LEU A 458 -34.65 -9.45 11.43
N THR A 459 -34.71 -8.44 12.30
CA THR A 459 -35.58 -7.28 12.16
C THR A 459 -34.73 -6.02 12.32
N PRO A 460 -35.18 -4.81 11.94
CA PRO A 460 -34.36 -3.61 12.07
C PRO A 460 -33.84 -3.33 13.49
N GLY A 461 -34.62 -3.67 14.53
CA GLY A 461 -34.24 -3.41 15.93
C GLY A 461 -33.90 -4.64 16.77
N TRP A 462 -33.95 -5.83 16.20
CA TRP A 462 -33.72 -7.07 16.94
C TRP A 462 -33.20 -8.19 16.04
N SER A 463 -32.25 -8.95 16.57
CA SER A 463 -31.74 -10.17 15.95
C SER A 463 -31.76 -11.32 16.94
N LEU A 464 -32.02 -12.55 16.43
CA LEU A 464 -31.93 -13.80 17.18
C LEU A 464 -31.37 -14.87 16.26
N THR A 465 -30.25 -15.49 16.63
CA THR A 465 -29.60 -16.53 15.83
C THR A 465 -29.33 -17.77 16.66
N PRO A 466 -30.22 -18.76 16.68
CA PRO A 466 -29.91 -20.09 17.16
C PRO A 466 -28.97 -20.78 16.18
N ARG A 467 -27.93 -21.45 16.70
CA ARG A 467 -26.94 -22.18 15.92
C ARG A 467 -26.59 -23.51 16.60
N LEU A 468 -26.43 -24.53 15.79
CA LEU A 468 -25.83 -25.80 16.15
C LEU A 468 -24.56 -26.00 15.34
N SER A 469 -23.48 -26.41 16.00
CA SER A 469 -22.25 -26.79 15.34
C SER A 469 -21.74 -28.13 15.82
N PHE A 470 -21.06 -28.86 14.93
CA PHE A 470 -20.42 -30.15 15.21
C PHE A 470 -18.96 -30.04 14.78
N ASN A 471 -18.07 -30.25 15.73
CA ASN A 471 -16.62 -30.34 15.48
C ASN A 471 -16.20 -31.81 15.57
N ALA A 472 -15.91 -32.41 14.41
CA ALA A 472 -15.44 -33.78 14.31
C ALA A 472 -13.96 -33.79 13.90
N ALA A 473 -13.14 -34.58 14.55
CA ALA A 473 -11.73 -34.76 14.19
C ALA A 473 -11.31 -36.21 14.34
N SER A 474 -10.51 -36.71 13.39
CA SER A 474 -9.88 -38.02 13.41
C SER A 474 -8.38 -37.87 13.19
N TYR A 475 -7.60 -38.55 13.96
CA TYR A 475 -6.14 -38.48 13.98
C TYR A 475 -5.54 -39.86 13.63
N ALA A 476 -4.52 -39.88 12.79
CA ALA A 476 -3.66 -41.03 12.53
C ALA A 476 -2.21 -40.53 12.62
N LEU A 477 -1.54 -40.87 13.74
CA LEU A 477 -0.26 -40.36 14.13
C LEU A 477 0.86 -41.33 13.81
N ASP A 478 2.05 -40.81 13.55
CA ASP A 478 3.23 -41.61 13.31
C ASP A 478 3.75 -42.27 14.61
N GLU A 479 3.49 -41.62 15.75
CA GLU A 479 3.91 -42.07 17.09
C GLU A 479 2.70 -42.21 18.02
N PRO A 480 2.75 -43.07 19.03
CA PRO A 480 1.62 -43.28 19.92
C PRO A 480 1.37 -42.07 20.85
N MET A 481 0.10 -41.72 21.02
CA MET A 481 -0.38 -40.76 22.01
C MET A 481 -0.12 -41.22 23.43
N SER A 482 -0.37 -40.39 24.45
CA SER A 482 -0.23 -40.69 25.88
C SER A 482 -1.04 -41.93 26.32
N ASN A 483 -2.09 -42.31 25.59
CA ASN A 483 -2.89 -43.50 25.83
C ASN A 483 -2.36 -44.77 25.10
N GLY A 484 -1.20 -44.70 24.44
CA GLY A 484 -0.57 -45.79 23.70
C GLY A 484 -1.17 -46.09 22.32
N LYS A 485 -2.12 -45.32 21.84
CA LYS A 485 -2.75 -45.48 20.53
C LYS A 485 -2.20 -44.49 19.53
N THR A 486 -2.07 -44.91 18.28
CA THR A 486 -1.69 -44.05 17.15
C THR A 486 -2.91 -43.44 16.43
N THR A 487 -4.10 -43.90 16.75
CA THR A 487 -5.35 -43.38 16.14
C THR A 487 -6.34 -42.96 17.22
N GLY A 488 -7.13 -41.94 16.90
CA GLY A 488 -8.19 -41.48 17.77
C GLY A 488 -9.19 -40.58 17.03
N SER A 489 -10.40 -40.49 17.55
CA SER A 489 -11.43 -39.62 16.97
C SER A 489 -12.31 -39.01 18.04
N ARG A 490 -12.90 -37.87 17.75
CA ARG A 490 -13.87 -37.18 18.59
C ARG A 490 -14.93 -36.45 17.78
N ILE A 491 -16.09 -36.26 18.37
CA ILE A 491 -17.17 -35.42 17.84
C ILE A 491 -17.70 -34.60 19.03
N ILE A 492 -17.75 -33.30 18.87
CA ILE A 492 -18.19 -32.36 19.91
C ILE A 492 -19.30 -31.47 19.34
N PRO A 493 -20.54 -31.62 19.82
CA PRO A 493 -21.63 -30.70 19.47
C PRO A 493 -21.54 -29.43 20.30
N THR A 494 -21.89 -28.29 19.71
CA THR A 494 -22.04 -27.00 20.39
C THR A 494 -23.34 -26.37 19.97
N ALA A 495 -24.13 -25.91 20.93
CA ALA A 495 -25.34 -25.15 20.71
C ALA A 495 -25.15 -23.71 21.19
N SER A 496 -25.54 -22.74 20.38
CA SER A 496 -25.49 -21.34 20.74
C SER A 496 -26.79 -20.61 20.38
N LEU A 497 -27.07 -19.56 21.16
CA LEU A 497 -28.17 -18.65 20.95
C LEU A 497 -27.67 -17.23 21.11
N ASP A 498 -27.57 -16.48 20.03
CA ASP A 498 -27.11 -15.08 20.01
C ASP A 498 -28.30 -14.16 19.77
N SER A 499 -28.47 -13.16 20.61
CA SER A 499 -29.53 -12.17 20.46
C SER A 499 -28.99 -10.76 20.69
N GLY A 500 -29.35 -9.85 19.81
CA GLY A 500 -28.96 -8.44 19.88
C GLY A 500 -30.15 -7.51 19.64
N TRP A 501 -30.13 -6.38 20.30
CA TRP A 501 -31.12 -5.32 20.13
C TRP A 501 -30.42 -4.04 19.71
N VAL A 502 -31.09 -3.22 18.90
CA VAL A 502 -30.67 -1.89 18.52
C VAL A 502 -31.77 -0.91 18.87
N LEU A 503 -31.54 -0.10 19.89
CA LEU A 503 -32.42 0.97 20.32
C LEU A 503 -31.80 2.29 19.86
N GLU A 504 -32.55 3.11 19.17
CA GLU A 504 -32.09 4.38 18.60
C GLU A 504 -32.87 5.57 19.14
N ARG A 505 -32.18 6.68 19.33
CA ARG A 505 -32.79 7.98 19.58
C ARG A 505 -32.04 9.10 18.88
N ASP A 506 -32.78 10.05 18.33
CA ASP A 506 -32.23 11.29 17.86
C ASP A 506 -32.16 12.31 19.01
N THR A 507 -31.02 12.96 19.17
CA THR A 507 -30.77 13.95 20.23
C THR A 507 -29.77 14.99 19.73
N THR A 508 -29.33 15.89 20.58
CA THR A 508 -28.31 16.89 20.28
C THR A 508 -27.03 16.60 21.06
N SER A 509 -25.89 16.85 20.45
CA SER A 509 -24.57 16.72 21.08
C SER A 509 -24.45 17.72 22.27
N LEU A 510 -23.88 17.26 23.38
CA LEU A 510 -23.62 18.05 24.55
C LEU A 510 -22.53 19.12 24.34
N PHE A 511 -21.69 18.95 23.28
CA PHE A 511 -20.52 19.79 23.07
C PHE A 511 -20.76 20.93 22.06
N ASP A 512 -21.56 20.69 21.03
CA ASP A 512 -21.72 21.61 19.89
C ASP A 512 -23.14 21.76 19.39
N GLN A 513 -24.12 21.19 20.10
CA GLN A 513 -25.57 21.22 19.78
C GLN A 513 -25.93 20.70 18.39
N ARG A 514 -25.03 19.97 17.71
CA ARG A 514 -25.36 19.28 16.45
C ARG A 514 -26.36 18.16 16.70
N ALA A 515 -27.19 17.88 15.72
CA ALA A 515 -28.02 16.69 15.72
C ALA A 515 -27.14 15.44 15.70
N ILE A 516 -27.38 14.49 16.59
CA ILE A 516 -26.71 13.21 16.68
C ILE A 516 -27.74 12.10 16.84
N ARG A 517 -27.39 10.90 16.35
CA ARG A 517 -28.13 9.69 16.64
C ARG A 517 -27.37 8.87 17.66
N GLN A 518 -28.00 8.56 18.77
CA GLN A 518 -27.46 7.66 19.79
C GLN A 518 -28.12 6.29 19.66
N THR A 519 -27.29 5.22 19.62
CA THR A 519 -27.75 3.84 19.72
C THR A 519 -27.45 3.28 21.11
N LEU A 520 -28.25 2.32 21.53
CA LEU A 520 -27.98 1.43 22.66
C LEU A 520 -28.20 0.01 22.19
N GLU A 521 -27.15 -0.81 22.25
CA GLU A 521 -27.07 -2.13 21.62
C GLU A 521 -26.76 -3.21 22.67
N PRO A 522 -27.76 -3.69 23.43
CA PRO A 522 -27.59 -4.88 24.25
C PRO A 522 -27.38 -6.11 23.38
N ARG A 523 -26.43 -6.98 23.73
CA ARG A 523 -26.22 -8.28 23.12
C ARG A 523 -26.03 -9.35 24.17
N VAL A 524 -26.63 -10.49 23.96
CA VAL A 524 -26.55 -11.64 24.84
C VAL A 524 -26.33 -12.89 24.01
N MET A 525 -25.31 -13.67 24.35
CA MET A 525 -24.99 -14.93 23.70
C MET A 525 -24.88 -16.04 24.74
N TYR A 526 -25.69 -17.07 24.59
CA TYR A 526 -25.59 -18.30 25.38
C TYR A 526 -24.92 -19.41 24.55
N VAL A 527 -23.96 -20.12 25.15
CA VAL A 527 -23.23 -21.24 24.51
C VAL A 527 -23.26 -22.44 25.45
N TYR A 528 -23.55 -23.60 24.89
CA TYR A 528 -23.45 -24.88 25.56
C TYR A 528 -22.61 -25.86 24.73
N THR A 529 -21.54 -26.38 25.34
CA THR A 529 -20.69 -27.43 24.76
C THR A 529 -20.44 -28.49 25.84
N PRO A 530 -20.80 -29.74 25.60
CA PRO A 530 -20.56 -30.83 26.57
C PRO A 530 -19.04 -31.10 26.67
N TYR A 531 -18.65 -31.57 27.84
CA TYR A 531 -17.28 -32.02 28.04
C TYR A 531 -16.98 -33.30 27.26
N VAL A 532 -15.88 -33.30 26.53
CA VAL A 532 -15.29 -34.47 25.88
C VAL A 532 -13.82 -34.48 26.20
N GLU A 533 -13.26 -35.60 26.63
CA GLU A 533 -11.83 -35.74 26.91
C GLU A 533 -10.99 -35.51 25.65
N GLN A 534 -10.04 -34.61 25.71
CA GLN A 534 -9.23 -34.17 24.56
C GLN A 534 -7.74 -34.13 24.88
N SER A 535 -7.31 -34.39 26.11
CA SER A 535 -5.91 -34.22 26.57
C SER A 535 -4.92 -35.11 25.82
N GLN A 536 -5.39 -36.28 25.36
CA GLN A 536 -4.57 -37.21 24.59
C GLN A 536 -4.24 -36.76 23.17
N TYR A 537 -5.05 -35.89 22.57
CA TYR A 537 -4.84 -35.45 21.17
C TYR A 537 -3.75 -34.40 21.08
N PRO A 538 -2.96 -34.36 19.98
CA PRO A 538 -1.93 -33.34 19.78
C PRO A 538 -2.55 -31.94 19.62
N LEU A 539 -1.69 -30.92 19.76
CA LEU A 539 -1.97 -29.53 19.46
C LEU A 539 -1.19 -29.14 18.20
N PHE A 540 -1.77 -29.31 17.04
CA PHE A 540 -1.11 -29.01 15.78
C PHE A 540 -1.17 -27.53 15.41
N ASP A 541 -2.37 -26.95 15.45
CA ASP A 541 -2.66 -25.57 15.01
C ASP A 541 -3.58 -24.83 15.99
N THR A 542 -3.72 -25.34 17.17
CA THR A 542 -4.60 -24.78 18.18
C THR A 542 -3.83 -23.96 19.20
N ALA A 543 -4.26 -22.74 19.38
CA ALA A 543 -3.78 -21.82 20.41
C ALA A 543 -4.97 -21.16 21.14
N PRO A 544 -4.78 -20.69 22.38
CA PRO A 544 -5.75 -19.84 23.04
C PRO A 544 -6.06 -18.60 22.21
N LYS A 545 -7.32 -18.21 22.11
CA LYS A 545 -7.71 -16.91 21.56
C LYS A 545 -7.42 -15.82 22.61
N ASP A 546 -6.93 -14.68 22.15
CA ASP A 546 -6.86 -13.52 22.99
C ASP A 546 -8.24 -13.17 23.56
N PHE A 547 -8.29 -12.85 24.85
CA PHE A 547 -9.54 -12.46 25.49
C PHE A 547 -9.81 -10.98 25.20
N ASN A 548 -10.65 -10.72 24.20
CA ASN A 548 -11.01 -9.38 23.72
C ASN A 548 -12.49 -9.28 23.33
N PHE A 549 -12.94 -8.15 22.81
CA PHE A 549 -14.34 -7.92 22.44
C PHE A 549 -14.83 -8.82 21.30
N GLU A 550 -13.97 -9.26 20.39
CA GLU A 550 -14.34 -10.17 19.29
C GLU A 550 -14.45 -11.60 19.80
N SER A 551 -13.44 -12.05 20.53
CA SER A 551 -13.34 -13.43 21.00
C SER A 551 -14.32 -13.76 22.11
N ILE A 552 -14.77 -12.78 22.90
CA ILE A 552 -15.70 -13.03 24.02
C ILE A 552 -17.07 -13.50 23.54
N PHE A 553 -17.50 -13.13 22.33
CA PHE A 553 -18.73 -13.60 21.67
C PHE A 553 -18.51 -14.79 20.73
N THR A 554 -17.47 -15.59 20.93
CA THR A 554 -17.24 -16.83 20.16
C THR A 554 -17.61 -18.07 20.95
N GLU A 555 -17.96 -19.14 20.23
CA GLU A 555 -18.37 -20.42 20.81
C GLU A 555 -17.19 -21.14 21.47
N ASN A 556 -15.98 -20.99 20.91
CA ASN A 556 -14.77 -21.68 21.34
C ASN A 556 -13.70 -20.68 21.79
N ALA A 557 -13.05 -20.93 22.94
CA ALA A 557 -11.94 -20.12 23.46
C ALA A 557 -10.59 -20.38 22.74
N PHE A 558 -10.54 -21.37 21.84
CA PHE A 558 -9.37 -21.70 21.06
C PHE A 558 -9.51 -21.31 19.59
N SER A 559 -8.41 -20.95 18.97
CA SER A 559 -8.24 -20.99 17.51
C SER A 559 -7.94 -22.43 17.08
N GLY A 560 -7.96 -22.71 15.78
CA GLY A 560 -7.76 -24.07 15.26
C GLY A 560 -8.84 -25.03 15.67
N VAL A 561 -8.54 -26.34 15.53
CA VAL A 561 -9.58 -27.38 15.68
C VAL A 561 -9.24 -28.47 16.69
N ASP A 562 -8.02 -28.53 17.23
CA ASP A 562 -7.60 -29.63 18.12
C ASP A 562 -8.18 -29.54 19.53
N ARG A 563 -8.59 -28.34 19.96
CA ARG A 563 -9.27 -28.12 21.24
C ARG A 563 -10.57 -27.36 21.04
N VAL A 564 -11.60 -27.82 21.71
CA VAL A 564 -12.89 -27.17 21.83
C VAL A 564 -13.21 -27.01 23.30
N SER A 565 -13.42 -25.77 23.74
CA SER A 565 -13.75 -25.49 25.13
C SER A 565 -15.12 -26.01 25.49
N ASP A 566 -15.22 -26.73 26.61
CA ASP A 566 -16.48 -27.18 27.20
C ASP A 566 -17.11 -26.06 28.03
N GLY A 567 -18.39 -26.17 28.34
CA GLY A 567 -19.05 -25.31 29.31
C GLY A 567 -20.47 -24.91 28.91
N SER A 568 -21.12 -24.32 29.92
CA SER A 568 -22.42 -23.64 29.80
C SER A 568 -22.17 -22.17 30.21
N GLN A 569 -22.30 -21.24 29.27
CA GLN A 569 -21.87 -19.85 29.49
C GLN A 569 -22.80 -18.85 28.83
N LEU A 570 -22.97 -17.70 29.50
CA LEU A 570 -23.72 -16.56 29.03
C LEU A 570 -22.78 -15.37 28.92
N THR A 571 -22.64 -14.81 27.72
CA THR A 571 -21.94 -13.54 27.49
C THR A 571 -22.96 -12.43 27.34
N ALA A 572 -22.86 -11.37 28.14
CA ALA A 572 -23.73 -10.21 28.06
C ALA A 572 -22.89 -8.95 27.81
N GLY A 573 -23.28 -8.17 26.83
CA GLY A 573 -22.60 -6.93 26.46
C GLY A 573 -23.59 -5.80 26.20
N LEU A 574 -23.10 -4.59 26.39
CA LEU A 574 -23.84 -3.36 26.11
C LEU A 574 -22.91 -2.41 25.34
N THR A 575 -23.32 -2.01 24.16
CA THR A 575 -22.62 -1.01 23.36
C THR A 575 -23.51 0.21 23.18
N THR A 576 -22.94 1.40 23.25
CA THR A 576 -23.61 2.65 22.85
C THR A 576 -22.76 3.36 21.83
N ARG A 577 -23.39 3.89 20.78
CA ARG A 577 -22.72 4.67 19.74
C ARG A 577 -23.39 6.02 19.59
N ILE A 578 -22.58 7.00 19.21
CA ILE A 578 -23.02 8.30 18.74
C ILE A 578 -22.62 8.41 17.27
N ILE A 579 -23.62 8.60 16.41
CA ILE A 579 -23.48 8.66 14.97
C ILE A 579 -23.89 10.06 14.50
N ASP A 580 -23.10 10.66 13.61
CA ASP A 580 -23.48 11.87 12.91
C ASP A 580 -24.51 11.52 11.81
N PRO A 581 -25.75 12.03 11.87
CA PRO A 581 -26.76 11.69 10.87
C PRO A 581 -26.48 12.29 9.49
N ALA A 582 -25.57 13.26 9.35
CA ALA A 582 -25.27 13.92 8.10
C ALA A 582 -24.44 13.05 7.14
N ASP A 583 -23.49 12.29 7.68
CA ASP A 583 -22.59 11.43 6.90
C ASP A 583 -22.56 9.96 7.38
N GLY A 584 -23.27 9.63 8.47
CA GLY A 584 -23.30 8.31 9.06
C GLY A 584 -22.02 7.93 9.84
N ALA A 585 -21.11 8.88 10.06
CA ALA A 585 -19.86 8.62 10.78
C ALA A 585 -20.08 8.35 12.26
N GLU A 586 -19.40 7.32 12.80
CA GLU A 586 -19.37 7.04 14.24
C GLU A 586 -18.47 8.05 14.95
N ALA A 587 -19.06 8.92 15.76
CA ALA A 587 -18.34 9.93 16.53
C ALA A 587 -17.90 9.44 17.92
N MET A 588 -18.60 8.45 18.48
CA MET A 588 -18.24 7.83 19.76
C MET A 588 -18.78 6.41 19.83
N ARG A 589 -17.99 5.54 20.44
CA ARG A 589 -18.39 4.17 20.83
C ARG A 589 -17.94 3.90 22.24
N LEU A 590 -18.81 3.28 23.05
CA LEU A 590 -18.46 2.75 24.35
C LEU A 590 -19.11 1.39 24.51
N ALA A 591 -18.34 0.41 24.94
CA ALA A 591 -18.81 -0.97 25.10
C ALA A 591 -18.30 -1.56 26.41
N ILE A 592 -19.14 -2.37 27.05
CA ILE A 592 -18.81 -3.19 28.21
C ILE A 592 -19.35 -4.60 28.01
N VAL A 593 -18.55 -5.59 28.34
CA VAL A 593 -18.98 -6.99 28.19
C VAL A 593 -18.37 -7.87 29.27
N GLN A 594 -19.14 -8.89 29.67
CA GLN A 594 -18.72 -9.89 30.64
C GLN A 594 -19.34 -11.25 30.33
N ARG A 595 -18.65 -12.32 30.70
CA ARG A 595 -19.12 -13.70 30.55
C ARG A 595 -19.34 -14.34 31.92
N VAL A 596 -20.46 -15.04 32.05
CA VAL A 596 -20.80 -15.83 33.24
C VAL A 596 -20.84 -17.30 32.88
N ARG A 597 -20.18 -18.17 33.65
CA ARG A 597 -20.18 -19.62 33.50
C ARG A 597 -21.10 -20.28 34.51
N PHE A 598 -21.93 -21.19 34.08
CA PHE A 598 -22.88 -21.90 34.94
C PHE A 598 -22.32 -23.21 35.51
N GLY A 599 -21.15 -23.69 35.03
CA GLY A 599 -20.43 -24.86 35.46
C GLY A 599 -18.92 -24.64 35.41
N ASP A 600 -18.17 -25.62 35.90
CA ASP A 600 -16.72 -25.64 35.76
C ASP A 600 -16.36 -25.91 34.30
N GLN A 601 -15.38 -25.20 33.79
CA GLN A 601 -14.80 -25.43 32.46
C GLN A 601 -13.54 -26.29 32.65
N ARG A 602 -13.47 -27.44 31.99
CA ARG A 602 -12.36 -28.40 32.11
C ARG A 602 -11.33 -28.24 31.02
N ILE A 603 -11.77 -27.81 29.84
CA ILE A 603 -10.89 -27.58 28.70
C ILE A 603 -10.63 -26.07 28.62
N THR A 604 -9.48 -25.65 29.13
CA THR A 604 -9.08 -24.25 29.30
C THR A 604 -7.76 -23.96 28.59
N PRO A 605 -7.46 -22.70 28.27
CA PRO A 605 -6.19 -22.31 27.68
C PRO A 605 -4.94 -22.66 28.48
N ASP A 606 -5.03 -22.61 29.79
CA ASP A 606 -3.93 -22.92 30.73
C ASP A 606 -3.87 -24.40 31.13
N GLY A 607 -4.78 -25.23 30.59
CA GLY A 607 -4.87 -26.66 30.89
C GLY A 607 -5.36 -26.98 32.32
N GLN A 608 -5.69 -25.98 33.13
CA GLN A 608 -6.22 -26.17 34.49
C GLN A 608 -7.74 -25.94 34.51
N PRO A 609 -8.53 -26.78 35.14
CA PRO A 609 -9.97 -26.57 35.22
C PRO A 609 -10.32 -25.24 35.87
N ALA A 610 -11.09 -24.43 35.18
CA ALA A 610 -11.54 -23.12 35.67
C ALA A 610 -12.86 -23.27 36.43
N SER A 611 -12.82 -23.06 37.74
CA SER A 611 -14.02 -23.00 38.61
C SER A 611 -14.60 -21.57 38.71
N ARG A 612 -13.88 -20.59 38.23
CA ARG A 612 -14.30 -19.19 38.24
C ARG A 612 -15.56 -18.97 37.43
N ARG A 613 -16.61 -18.45 38.09
CA ARG A 613 -17.95 -18.26 37.47
C ARG A 613 -18.05 -17.03 36.58
N VAL A 614 -17.27 -16.01 36.83
CA VAL A 614 -17.35 -14.72 36.17
C VAL A 614 -16.03 -14.43 35.52
N SER A 615 -16.06 -14.07 34.23
CA SER A 615 -14.83 -13.65 33.52
C SER A 615 -14.40 -12.22 33.91
N ASP A 616 -13.24 -11.84 33.47
CA ASP A 616 -12.85 -10.43 33.48
C ASP A 616 -13.89 -9.58 32.73
N VAL A 617 -14.03 -8.33 33.18
CA VAL A 617 -14.85 -7.33 32.51
C VAL A 617 -14.01 -6.67 31.43
N LEU A 618 -14.53 -6.67 30.20
CA LEU A 618 -13.94 -5.92 29.11
C LEU A 618 -14.67 -4.59 28.93
N ILE A 619 -13.93 -3.51 28.85
CA ILE A 619 -14.43 -2.16 28.56
C ILE A 619 -13.64 -1.63 27.37
N ALA A 620 -14.32 -1.10 26.34
CA ALA A 620 -13.67 -0.43 25.23
C ALA A 620 -14.41 0.82 24.83
N GLY A 621 -13.70 1.82 24.36
CA GLY A 621 -14.28 3.04 23.87
C GLY A 621 -13.38 3.77 22.90
N SER A 622 -14.04 4.52 22.01
CA SER A 622 -13.39 5.44 21.08
C SER A 622 -14.24 6.69 20.92
N THR A 623 -13.62 7.84 20.68
CA THR A 623 -14.35 9.07 20.40
C THR A 623 -13.56 10.07 19.57
N THR A 624 -14.26 10.76 18.69
CA THR A 624 -13.82 11.91 17.91
C THR A 624 -14.66 13.17 18.19
N LEU A 625 -15.50 13.13 19.24
CA LEU A 625 -16.38 14.25 19.61
C LEU A 625 -15.62 15.53 19.95
N VAL A 626 -14.41 15.41 20.48
CA VAL A 626 -13.58 16.58 20.75
C VAL A 626 -12.86 16.96 19.45
N PRO A 627 -13.04 18.22 18.95
CA PRO A 627 -12.43 18.65 17.71
C PRO A 627 -10.93 18.38 17.67
N HIS A 628 -10.46 17.81 16.57
CA HIS A 628 -9.06 17.45 16.34
C HIS A 628 -8.47 16.32 17.21
N TRP A 629 -9.25 15.77 18.14
CA TRP A 629 -8.82 14.65 18.97
C TRP A 629 -9.51 13.35 18.55
N THR A 630 -8.72 12.28 18.51
CA THR A 630 -9.21 10.91 18.48
C THR A 630 -8.69 10.21 19.72
N LEU A 631 -9.60 9.71 20.54
CA LEU A 631 -9.27 8.95 21.73
C LEU A 631 -9.79 7.53 21.56
N ALA A 632 -9.00 6.53 21.94
CA ALA A 632 -9.42 5.14 21.94
C ALA A 632 -8.76 4.40 23.10
N GLY A 633 -9.45 3.41 23.65
CA GLY A 633 -8.89 2.60 24.71
C GLY A 633 -9.70 1.34 24.97
N SER A 634 -9.01 0.36 25.55
CA SER A 634 -9.62 -0.86 26.06
C SER A 634 -9.00 -1.25 27.39
N ALA A 635 -9.81 -1.81 28.28
CA ALA A 635 -9.40 -2.30 29.57
C ALA A 635 -10.01 -3.67 29.84
N GLN A 636 -9.21 -4.56 30.40
CA GLN A 636 -9.61 -5.85 30.94
C GLN A 636 -9.39 -5.82 32.43
N TYR A 637 -10.47 -5.90 33.17
CA TYR A 637 -10.46 -5.82 34.65
C TYR A 637 -10.82 -7.19 35.24
N ASP A 638 -9.94 -7.70 36.10
CA ASP A 638 -10.17 -8.90 36.87
C ASP A 638 -10.90 -8.54 38.19
N PRO A 639 -12.17 -8.92 38.36
CA PRO A 639 -12.94 -8.58 39.56
C PRO A 639 -12.52 -9.40 40.78
N ASP A 640 -11.88 -10.58 40.65
CA ASP A 640 -11.44 -11.40 41.76
C ASP A 640 -10.13 -10.88 42.34
N GLN A 641 -9.17 -10.57 41.51
CA GLN A 641 -7.89 -9.98 41.91
C GLN A 641 -7.99 -8.46 42.13
N ARG A 642 -9.06 -7.84 41.63
CA ARG A 642 -9.31 -6.39 41.70
C ARG A 642 -8.22 -5.56 41.03
N GLU A 643 -7.71 -6.08 39.89
CA GLU A 643 -6.65 -5.39 39.15
C GLU A 643 -6.91 -5.36 37.65
N LEU A 644 -6.18 -4.50 36.94
CA LEU A 644 -6.20 -4.42 35.49
C LEU A 644 -5.23 -5.45 34.92
N ALA A 645 -5.77 -6.46 34.23
CA ALA A 645 -4.98 -7.44 33.50
C ALA A 645 -4.39 -6.87 32.22
N ARG A 646 -5.16 -6.01 31.54
CA ARG A 646 -4.74 -5.35 30.30
C ARG A 646 -5.31 -3.93 30.23
N LEU A 647 -4.49 -2.97 29.82
CA LEU A 647 -4.92 -1.60 29.56
C LEU A 647 -4.21 -1.09 28.31
N ILE A 648 -4.98 -0.61 27.34
CA ILE A 648 -4.49 0.05 26.12
C ILE A 648 -5.22 1.37 26.02
N VAL A 649 -4.51 2.49 25.96
CA VAL A 649 -5.08 3.83 25.78
C VAL A 649 -4.27 4.56 24.74
N GLY A 650 -4.93 5.18 23.79
CA GLY A 650 -4.32 6.01 22.76
C GLY A 650 -5.05 7.34 22.58
N ALA A 651 -4.27 8.38 22.36
CA ALA A 651 -4.76 9.71 22.05
C ALA A 651 -4.02 10.26 20.84
N ARG A 652 -4.77 10.79 19.86
CA ARG A 652 -4.23 11.48 18.69
C ARG A 652 -4.79 12.88 18.63
N TYR A 653 -3.90 13.84 18.47
CA TYR A 653 -4.24 15.23 18.19
C TYR A 653 -3.82 15.61 16.78
N SER A 654 -4.75 16.02 15.91
CA SER A 654 -4.49 16.35 14.51
C SER A 654 -5.27 17.61 14.10
N PRO A 655 -4.76 18.82 14.40
CA PRO A 655 -5.47 20.08 14.17
C PRO A 655 -5.43 20.55 12.71
N GLY A 656 -4.72 19.87 11.84
CA GLY A 656 -4.60 20.22 10.42
C GLY A 656 -3.57 19.37 9.68
N PRO A 657 -3.35 19.65 8.39
CA PRO A 657 -2.39 18.91 7.58
C PRO A 657 -0.98 19.02 8.15
N PHE A 658 -0.22 17.92 8.11
CA PHE A 658 1.16 17.81 8.61
C PHE A 658 1.33 18.15 10.11
N ARG A 659 0.25 18.10 10.87
CA ARG A 659 0.24 18.29 12.31
C ARG A 659 -0.47 17.12 12.97
N THR A 660 0.30 16.20 13.51
CA THR A 660 -0.23 15.07 14.28
C THR A 660 0.68 14.78 15.47
N VAL A 661 0.08 14.50 16.60
CA VAL A 661 0.76 13.96 17.77
C VAL A 661 -0.05 12.78 18.26
N ASN A 662 0.61 11.65 18.47
CA ASN A 662 0.03 10.43 18.99
C ASN A 662 0.70 10.09 20.32
N VAL A 663 -0.07 9.68 21.29
CA VAL A 663 0.45 9.14 22.57
C VAL A 663 -0.32 7.86 22.85
N GLY A 664 0.40 6.79 23.16
CA GLY A 664 -0.16 5.50 23.51
C GLY A 664 0.44 4.99 24.81
N TYR A 665 -0.38 4.35 25.62
CA TYR A 665 0.05 3.59 26.78
C TYR A 665 -0.50 2.18 26.69
N ARG A 666 0.35 1.21 26.96
CA ARG A 666 0.05 -0.21 26.89
C ARG A 666 0.57 -0.89 28.16
N GLN A 667 -0.32 -1.57 28.87
CA GLN A 667 0.01 -2.43 29.98
C GLN A 667 -0.60 -3.80 29.74
N PHE A 668 0.22 -4.81 29.89
CA PHE A 668 -0.21 -6.20 29.80
C PHE A 668 0.38 -7.01 30.95
N ARG A 669 -0.48 -7.72 31.67
CA ARG A 669 -0.11 -8.67 32.72
C ARG A 669 -0.76 -10.00 32.40
N ASP A 670 0.02 -11.02 32.14
CA ASP A 670 -0.50 -12.37 31.96
C ASP A 670 -0.12 -13.22 33.17
N PRO A 671 -1.07 -13.53 34.06
CA PRO A 671 -0.84 -14.37 35.22
C PRO A 671 -0.73 -15.87 34.88
N THR A 672 -1.13 -16.28 33.67
CA THR A 672 -1.24 -17.69 33.27
C THR A 672 0.07 -18.28 32.76
N LEU A 673 1.06 -17.46 32.42
CA LEU A 673 2.40 -17.91 32.02
C LEU A 673 3.33 -18.10 33.21
N VAL A 674 2.85 -18.78 34.24
CA VAL A 674 3.65 -19.15 35.41
C VAL A 674 4.64 -20.24 35.00
N GLY A 675 5.89 -19.83 34.75
CA GLY A 675 7.00 -20.72 34.40
C GLY A 675 7.88 -20.26 33.25
N LEU A 676 7.37 -19.50 32.33
CA LEU A 676 8.11 -18.72 31.36
C LEU A 676 8.03 -17.28 31.82
N THR A 677 9.13 -16.69 32.28
CA THR A 677 9.27 -15.30 32.79
C THR A 677 8.04 -14.43 32.61
N SER A 678 7.34 -14.10 33.72
CA SER A 678 6.10 -13.31 33.75
C SER A 678 6.25 -12.11 32.81
N GLN A 679 5.69 -12.17 31.61
CA GLN A 679 5.79 -11.10 30.63
C GLN A 679 4.80 -10.00 30.98
N GLN A 680 5.09 -9.28 32.06
CA GLN A 680 4.51 -7.98 32.24
C GLN A 680 5.18 -7.04 31.22
N SER A 681 4.46 -6.56 30.27
CA SER A 681 4.93 -5.49 29.41
C SER A 681 4.21 -4.19 29.78
N GLU A 682 4.97 -3.14 29.94
CA GLU A 682 4.47 -1.81 30.18
C GLU A 682 5.23 -0.84 29.28
N GLN A 683 4.50 -0.20 28.36
CA GLN A 683 5.12 0.60 27.29
C GLN A 683 4.37 1.90 27.07
N VAL A 684 5.14 2.95 26.81
CA VAL A 684 4.63 4.24 26.35
C VAL A 684 5.14 4.49 24.94
N GLU A 685 4.24 4.86 24.06
CA GLU A 685 4.54 5.27 22.70
C GLU A 685 4.21 6.74 22.51
N ALA A 686 5.12 7.49 21.87
CA ALA A 686 4.85 8.84 21.39
C ALA A 686 5.27 8.96 19.93
N GLY A 687 4.39 9.48 19.09
CA GLY A 687 4.67 9.72 17.68
C GLY A 687 4.19 11.08 17.24
N TRP A 688 4.90 11.73 16.31
CA TRP A 688 4.53 13.06 15.85
C TRP A 688 5.02 13.36 14.43
N GLN A 689 4.29 14.24 13.77
CA GLN A 689 4.72 15.05 12.63
C GLN A 689 4.29 16.49 12.92
N TRP A 690 5.26 17.42 13.02
CA TRP A 690 4.93 18.79 13.43
C TRP A 690 5.83 19.82 12.74
N PRO A 691 5.28 20.93 12.22
CA PRO A 691 6.09 22.02 11.70
C PRO A 691 6.81 22.75 12.84
N ILE A 692 8.13 22.94 12.70
CA ILE A 692 8.96 23.72 13.62
C ILE A 692 8.91 25.20 13.24
N PHE A 693 9.08 25.49 11.93
CA PHE A 693 9.00 26.84 11.38
C PHE A 693 8.61 26.80 9.90
N GLY A 694 8.24 27.95 9.38
CA GLY A 694 7.86 28.17 7.98
C GLY A 694 6.35 28.32 7.80
N PRO A 695 5.92 28.75 6.60
CA PRO A 695 4.50 28.82 6.28
C PRO A 695 3.93 27.40 6.30
N THR A 696 2.81 27.24 7.00
CA THR A 696 2.02 26.01 6.85
C THR A 696 1.64 25.93 5.37
N PRO A 697 1.81 24.79 4.69
CA PRO A 697 1.26 24.64 3.35
C PRO A 697 -0.22 24.97 3.47
N LEU A 698 -0.64 26.09 2.90
CA LEU A 698 -2.04 26.33 2.60
C LEU A 698 -2.46 25.09 1.81
N GLU A 699 -3.66 24.56 2.10
CA GLU A 699 -4.29 23.60 1.22
C GLU A 699 -4.13 24.16 -0.19
N LEU A 700 -3.22 23.55 -0.95
CA LEU A 700 -3.16 23.78 -2.37
C LEU A 700 -4.48 23.16 -2.84
N GLU A 701 -5.50 24.01 -2.99
CA GLU A 701 -6.66 23.63 -3.77
C GLU A 701 -6.14 22.94 -5.02
N PRO A 702 -6.73 21.80 -5.42
CA PRO A 702 -6.30 21.13 -6.63
C PRO A 702 -6.31 22.19 -7.73
N VAL A 703 -5.13 22.50 -8.27
CA VAL A 703 -5.01 23.41 -9.41
C VAL A 703 -5.89 22.80 -10.48
N ARG A 704 -7.11 23.33 -10.59
CA ARG A 704 -7.99 23.02 -11.70
C ARG A 704 -7.17 23.33 -12.94
N SER A 705 -6.87 22.29 -13.71
CA SER A 705 -6.16 22.39 -14.97
C SER A 705 -6.75 23.55 -15.78
N GLY A 706 -6.02 24.68 -15.86
CA GLY A 706 -6.44 25.88 -16.56
C GLY A 706 -6.23 27.20 -15.84
N ALA A 707 -5.95 27.26 -14.55
CA ALA A 707 -5.63 28.52 -13.88
C ALA A 707 -4.15 28.85 -14.07
N ARG A 708 -3.88 29.85 -14.90
CA ARG A 708 -2.56 30.51 -15.00
C ARG A 708 -2.14 30.99 -13.61
N PRO A 709 -0.88 30.76 -13.18
CA PRO A 709 -0.32 31.57 -12.13
C PRO A 709 -0.31 33.02 -12.67
N SER A 710 -1.09 33.88 -12.04
CA SER A 710 -1.06 35.32 -12.32
C SER A 710 0.30 35.85 -11.91
N ALA A 711 1.06 36.29 -12.90
CA ALA A 711 2.35 36.95 -12.70
C ALA A 711 2.17 38.42 -12.20
N SER A 712 1.23 38.66 -11.30
CA SER A 712 1.03 39.96 -10.66
C SER A 712 0.45 39.74 -9.25
N GLY A 713 1.29 39.25 -8.34
CA GLY A 713 1.10 39.31 -6.92
C GLY A 713 2.28 40.08 -6.33
N GLU A 714 2.12 41.39 -6.15
CA GLU A 714 2.93 42.17 -5.23
C GLU A 714 2.73 41.61 -3.83
N GLY A 715 3.61 40.69 -3.47
CA GLY A 715 3.77 40.11 -2.17
C GLY A 715 5.15 39.49 -2.16
N GLY A 716 6.18 40.31 -1.89
CA GLY A 716 7.56 39.87 -1.66
C GLY A 716 7.60 38.92 -0.45
N GLY A 717 7.07 37.74 -0.58
CA GLY A 717 7.27 36.62 0.33
C GLY A 717 8.55 35.90 -0.07
N SER A 718 9.66 36.17 0.64
CA SER A 718 10.83 35.31 0.60
C SER A 718 10.37 33.86 0.73
N CYS A 719 10.84 32.99 -0.17
CA CYS A 719 10.64 31.55 -0.06
C CYS A 719 11.33 31.05 1.20
N ARG A 720 10.75 31.28 2.38
CA ARG A 720 11.18 30.65 3.63
C ARG A 720 10.68 29.23 3.59
N GLY A 721 11.60 28.30 3.44
CA GLY A 721 11.28 26.88 3.51
C GLY A 721 10.60 26.52 4.83
N SER A 722 9.90 25.41 4.84
CA SER A 722 9.21 24.86 6.02
C SER A 722 9.99 23.68 6.57
N LEU A 723 10.27 23.67 7.86
CA LEU A 723 10.92 22.57 8.57
C LEU A 723 9.92 21.83 9.43
N TYR A 724 9.87 20.52 9.27
CA TYR A 724 9.07 19.60 10.06
C TYR A 724 9.97 18.69 10.89
N THR A 725 9.55 18.37 12.10
CA THR A 725 10.05 17.23 12.85
C THR A 725 9.06 16.09 12.76
N VAL A 726 9.59 14.90 12.58
CA VAL A 726 8.82 13.65 12.51
C VAL A 726 9.47 12.63 13.43
N GLY A 727 8.68 11.84 14.13
CA GLY A 727 9.29 10.84 14.99
C GLY A 727 8.28 9.93 15.66
N ARG A 728 8.80 8.82 16.17
CA ARG A 728 8.14 7.87 17.05
C ARG A 728 9.15 7.31 18.04
N VAL A 729 8.77 7.18 19.28
CA VAL A 729 9.58 6.57 20.32
C VAL A 729 8.71 5.61 21.12
N ASN A 730 9.17 4.37 21.25
CA ASN A 730 8.63 3.37 22.15
C ASN A 730 9.57 3.22 23.35
N TYR A 731 9.02 3.39 24.53
CA TYR A 731 9.74 3.26 25.80
C TYR A 731 9.13 2.15 26.64
N SER A 732 9.94 1.16 27.01
CA SER A 732 9.57 0.13 27.98
C SER A 732 9.78 0.66 29.40
N LEU A 733 8.70 0.85 30.17
CA LEU A 733 8.76 1.26 31.58
C LEU A 733 9.36 0.16 32.44
N LYS A 734 9.11 -1.10 32.11
CA LYS A 734 9.65 -2.26 32.82
C LYS A 734 11.17 -2.36 32.67
N GLU A 735 11.66 -2.22 31.42
CA GLU A 735 13.09 -2.35 31.13
C GLU A 735 13.82 -1.01 31.26
N SER A 736 13.08 0.09 31.50
CA SER A 736 13.60 1.46 31.61
C SER A 736 14.48 1.85 30.41
N ARG A 737 14.08 1.44 29.19
CA ARG A 737 14.83 1.72 27.95
C ARG A 737 13.93 2.04 26.76
N VAL A 738 14.50 2.73 25.78
CA VAL A 738 13.90 2.86 24.44
C VAL A 738 14.04 1.53 23.73
N THR A 739 12.93 0.93 23.32
CA THR A 739 12.90 -0.33 22.58
C THR A 739 13.10 -0.12 21.09
N ASP A 740 12.39 0.85 20.54
CA ASP A 740 12.55 1.27 19.16
C ASP A 740 12.22 2.75 19.02
N GLY A 741 12.69 3.36 17.95
CA GLY A 741 12.39 4.76 17.69
C GLY A 741 12.87 5.22 16.32
N VAL A 742 12.15 6.20 15.80
CA VAL A 742 12.47 6.93 14.57
C VAL A 742 12.44 8.42 14.91
N LEU A 743 13.47 9.15 14.50
CA LEU A 743 13.53 10.62 14.62
C LEU A 743 13.97 11.17 13.28
N GLY A 744 13.23 12.10 12.74
CA GLY A 744 13.55 12.72 11.48
C GLY A 744 13.24 14.19 11.41
N PHE A 745 13.85 14.82 10.42
CA PHE A 745 13.61 16.20 10.02
C PHE A 745 13.38 16.24 8.52
N GLU A 746 12.35 16.98 8.12
CA GLU A 746 11.99 17.19 6.72
C GLU A 746 11.95 18.69 6.44
N TYR A 747 12.78 19.17 5.50
CA TYR A 747 12.83 20.56 5.08
C TYR A 747 12.32 20.69 3.66
N ASP A 748 11.22 21.42 3.46
CA ASP A 748 10.65 21.73 2.15
C ASP A 748 10.98 23.18 1.77
N SER A 749 11.88 23.36 0.83
CA SER A 749 12.29 24.67 0.30
C SER A 749 11.38 25.18 -0.83
N GLY A 750 10.44 24.40 -1.31
CA GLY A 750 9.61 24.73 -2.46
C GLY A 750 10.04 24.03 -3.76
N CYS A 751 11.31 23.95 -4.07
CA CYS A 751 11.82 23.25 -5.25
C CYS A 751 12.66 21.99 -4.92
N TRP A 752 12.94 21.76 -3.65
CA TRP A 752 13.55 20.53 -3.16
C TRP A 752 13.09 20.21 -1.74
N ILE A 753 13.17 18.94 -1.37
CA ILE A 753 12.90 18.49 -0.01
C ILE A 753 14.10 17.71 0.48
N GLY A 754 14.67 18.14 1.61
CA GLY A 754 15.71 17.41 2.34
C GLY A 754 15.09 16.61 3.48
N ARG A 755 15.47 15.34 3.63
CA ARG A 755 15.05 14.47 4.72
C ARG A 755 16.26 13.85 5.38
N VAL A 756 16.28 13.90 6.70
CA VAL A 756 17.29 13.23 7.54
C VAL A 756 16.55 12.41 8.57
N VAL A 757 16.79 11.11 8.61
CA VAL A 757 16.07 10.19 9.50
C VAL A 757 17.06 9.27 10.22
N PHE A 758 16.90 9.20 11.53
CA PHE A 758 17.56 8.24 12.42
C PHE A 758 16.55 7.19 12.83
N GLU A 759 16.87 5.94 12.63
CA GLU A 759 16.07 4.80 13.06
C GLU A 759 16.89 3.95 14.02
N ARG A 760 16.26 3.54 15.12
CA ARG A 760 16.81 2.58 16.07
C ARG A 760 15.82 1.45 16.26
N VAL A 761 16.22 0.22 15.95
CA VAL A 761 15.41 -0.98 16.10
C VAL A 761 16.13 -1.93 17.06
N SER A 762 15.43 -2.35 18.10
CA SER A 762 15.97 -3.39 19.00
C SER A 762 15.95 -4.74 18.30
N THR A 763 17.10 -5.41 18.25
CA THR A 763 17.30 -6.74 17.66
C THR A 763 17.47 -7.84 18.70
N GLY A 764 17.52 -7.47 19.98
CA GLY A 764 17.65 -8.37 21.12
C GLY A 764 17.44 -7.63 22.45
N VAL A 765 17.64 -8.34 23.58
CA VAL A 765 17.46 -7.74 24.91
C VAL A 765 18.45 -6.59 25.15
N SER A 766 19.66 -6.69 24.64
CA SER A 766 20.73 -5.67 24.74
C SER A 766 21.24 -5.16 23.41
N GLU A 767 20.75 -5.68 22.29
CA GLU A 767 21.22 -5.35 20.96
C GLU A 767 20.24 -4.42 20.24
N ALA A 768 20.74 -3.44 19.50
CA ALA A 768 19.95 -2.58 18.66
C ALA A 768 20.74 -2.17 17.42
N THR A 769 20.10 -2.16 16.28
CA THR A 769 20.64 -1.61 15.03
C THR A 769 20.20 -0.16 14.89
N THR A 770 21.16 0.70 14.57
CA THR A 770 20.90 2.14 14.34
C THR A 770 21.24 2.46 12.89
N ARG A 771 20.34 3.15 12.21
CA ARG A 771 20.48 3.59 10.83
C ARG A 771 20.35 5.10 10.72
N PHE A 772 21.13 5.65 9.82
CA PHE A 772 21.06 7.04 9.42
C PHE A 772 20.76 7.12 7.93
N MET A 773 19.66 7.76 7.59
CA MET A 773 19.17 7.88 6.23
C MET A 773 19.08 9.34 5.82
N ILE A 774 19.61 9.66 4.64
CA ILE A 774 19.50 10.98 4.02
C ILE A 774 18.83 10.85 2.67
N GLN A 775 17.90 11.75 2.40
CA GLN A 775 17.26 11.88 1.10
C GLN A 775 17.20 13.34 0.67
N LEU A 776 17.55 13.58 -0.58
CA LEU A 776 17.36 14.85 -1.27
C LEU A 776 16.38 14.60 -2.43
N GLU A 777 15.19 15.15 -2.34
CA GLU A 777 14.19 15.12 -3.41
C GLU A 777 14.26 16.44 -4.18
N LEU A 778 14.64 16.37 -5.45
CA LEU A 778 14.61 17.50 -6.38
C LEU A 778 13.25 17.48 -7.09
N VAL A 779 12.42 18.47 -6.78
CA VAL A 779 11.03 18.51 -7.26
C VAL A 779 11.02 18.59 -8.79
N GLY A 780 10.29 17.67 -9.43
CA GLY A 780 10.21 17.59 -10.89
C GLY A 780 11.41 16.91 -11.58
N LEU A 781 12.38 16.39 -10.80
CA LEU A 781 13.51 15.66 -11.37
C LEU A 781 13.66 14.26 -10.77
N SER A 782 14.06 14.14 -9.50
CA SER A 782 14.40 12.83 -8.92
C SER A 782 14.57 12.88 -7.39
N ARG A 783 14.64 11.69 -6.76
CA ARG A 783 15.01 11.49 -5.36
C ARG A 783 16.39 10.85 -5.30
N LEU A 784 17.29 11.44 -4.52
CA LEU A 784 18.65 10.99 -4.31
C LEU A 784 18.83 10.55 -2.86
N GLY A 785 19.58 9.48 -2.62
CA GLY A 785 19.84 8.94 -1.28
C GLY A 785 18.85 7.85 -0.87
N ALA A 786 18.88 7.46 0.42
CA ALA A 786 18.01 6.43 0.99
C ALA A 786 16.53 6.84 0.89
N ASN A 787 15.63 5.87 1.02
CA ASN A 787 14.20 6.15 1.02
C ASN A 787 13.61 6.03 2.44
N PRO A 788 13.65 7.09 3.27
CA PRO A 788 13.09 7.07 4.62
C PRO A 788 11.57 7.14 4.65
N LEU A 789 10.91 7.47 3.52
CA LEU A 789 9.46 7.71 3.47
C LEU A 789 8.64 6.50 3.89
N GLN A 790 9.08 5.29 3.50
CA GLN A 790 8.41 4.06 3.90
C GLN A 790 8.52 3.86 5.42
N VAL A 791 9.71 4.04 5.97
CA VAL A 791 9.96 3.94 7.41
C VAL A 791 9.08 4.95 8.18
N LEU A 792 9.00 6.20 7.73
CA LEU A 792 8.16 7.23 8.38
C LEU A 792 6.68 6.87 8.29
N LYS A 793 6.22 6.40 7.12
CA LYS A 793 4.82 6.03 6.90
C LYS A 793 4.39 4.83 7.75
N ASP A 794 5.25 3.82 7.84
CA ASP A 794 4.94 2.58 8.58
C ASP A 794 5.05 2.78 10.10
N ASN A 795 5.89 3.71 10.54
CA ASN A 795 6.15 3.93 11.96
C ASN A 795 5.32 5.05 12.60
N ILE A 796 4.82 6.03 11.85
CA ILE A 796 4.16 7.21 12.43
C ILE A 796 2.68 7.23 12.02
N PRO A 797 1.74 6.85 12.91
CA PRO A 797 0.32 6.88 12.60
C PRO A 797 -0.16 8.30 12.25
N GLY A 798 -0.77 8.46 11.07
CA GLY A 798 -1.23 9.77 10.59
C GLY A 798 -0.16 10.62 9.91
N TYR A 799 1.04 10.09 9.67
CA TYR A 799 2.06 10.75 8.86
C TYR A 799 1.55 11.01 7.44
N ARG A 800 1.80 12.21 6.94
CA ARG A 800 1.50 12.60 5.57
C ARG A 800 2.78 12.99 4.85
N MET A 801 3.00 12.44 3.67
CA MET A 801 4.13 12.84 2.83
C MET A 801 3.97 14.29 2.37
N LEU A 802 5.04 15.07 2.46
CA LEU A 802 5.04 16.42 1.91
C LEU A 802 4.80 16.35 0.39
N ARG A 803 3.85 17.15 -0.11
CA ARG A 803 3.45 17.21 -1.53
C ARG A 803 2.82 15.93 -2.12
N ASP A 804 2.26 15.05 -1.30
CA ASP A 804 1.42 13.98 -1.80
C ASP A 804 0.00 14.50 -2.04
N ASN A 805 -0.38 14.64 -3.29
CA ASN A 805 -1.72 15.10 -3.69
C ASN A 805 -2.81 14.03 -3.51
N LYS A 806 -2.44 12.83 -3.07
CA LYS A 806 -3.37 11.74 -2.76
C LYS A 806 -3.40 11.52 -1.24
N SER A 807 -4.28 12.25 -0.55
CA SER A 807 -4.56 11.95 0.87
C SER A 807 -5.46 10.72 0.95
N PRO A 808 -4.98 9.56 1.41
CA PRO A 808 -5.88 8.52 1.87
C PRO A 808 -6.60 9.02 3.12
N PRO A 809 -7.85 8.59 3.40
CA PRO A 809 -8.48 8.83 4.69
C PRO A 809 -7.54 8.30 5.79
N ALA A 810 -7.37 9.10 6.85
CA ALA A 810 -6.55 8.67 7.97
C ALA A 810 -7.10 7.34 8.51
N PRO A 811 -6.30 6.28 8.60
CA PRO A 811 -6.74 5.06 9.23
C PRO A 811 -7.16 5.40 10.67
N LEU A 812 -8.29 4.88 11.08
CA LEU A 812 -8.65 4.81 12.49
C LEU A 812 -7.43 4.28 13.25
N LEU A 813 -7.20 4.73 14.49
CA LEU A 813 -6.12 4.20 15.33
C LEU A 813 -6.09 2.68 15.16
N PRO A 814 -4.93 2.06 14.94
CA PRO A 814 -4.89 0.64 14.83
C PRO A 814 -5.52 0.06 16.08
N THR A 815 -6.66 -0.59 15.91
CA THR A 815 -7.21 -1.46 16.93
C THR A 815 -6.18 -2.57 17.03
N TYR A 816 -5.35 -2.50 18.06
CA TYR A 816 -4.41 -3.56 18.36
C TYR A 816 -5.23 -4.77 18.79
N ASP A 817 -5.47 -5.69 17.86
CA ASP A 817 -5.99 -7.01 18.14
C ASP A 817 -4.98 -7.86 18.90
#